data_a0a20ae43f146c9c801ce52ac68ee2a2
#
_entry.id   a0a20ae43f146c9c801ce52ac68ee2a2
#
_cell.length_a   1.000
_cell.length_b   1.000
_cell.length_c   1.000
_cell.angle_alpha   90.00
_cell.angle_beta   90.00
_cell.angle_gamma   90.00
#
_symmetry.space_group_name_H-M   'P 1'
#
loop_
_entity.id
_entity.type
_entity.pdbx_description
1 polymer ?
#
loop_
_entity_poly.entity_id
_entity_poly.type
_entity_poly.pdbx_seq_one_letter_code
_entity_poly.pdbx_strand_id
1 'polypeptide(L)'
;MKKRFLPFMMAVLVLGQFAIADNGGHYVPRTQSTMNAENFMGSLRANQNTGLIDPADMFRAMQASATRNAADDPLYWISMGPDNMGGQTTAILYDNTPNAQGNPNGVVYIGSMGGGVYKTYNYGVTWHQVGNQDLLVSCMAQDADGVIYVGTGDGGSAATYNGLDQQGYDNSFIGTGIYAIDAKNNDAMRQVVAPTADEWLFINDIAIAGNYLLASTNEGLKYSTDKGQTWQVAVEGVGGQIRIGKDNTIVAAVDQQIYIGSDVNNLVCHSNTAATAVSDSTGIILIPKANAVLDVAISTVLDSVTNTNHNVIYAGCINADGNHAGIYVSENNGTTWTVALPAVTNAQGHSVYGGYGTANHGLVIDPQNSGIVYVLGYYLWTITKPADDGYYITTQVTPDIYYYTLSYLHVGLHTMAFNPNNPQEFYVGTDGGVYKFGKVTGDSYGFLNCNRNYITARMFNVGFSGKDTRVLAAGLDHGTVLIEGDENANNLGTGIWINPGGQNEGLYNEDAQAGPCAISCINPKTVFVTTKGGDHLYRSQTAGADWVSTNFTSSGSISISTSSFRLPILLYEKYDDALNPETVWFYAEEDYQSGATVQVMSKNNFPFNYTLTAPLANGDSIEVHDPVSAKFFVSLTDALYMTRTPLIFSVEAQWYKVADKAHAGFAGEPLSMAISADGDNMFVGMKNGKFFRVSNLNTVLDDATGSITDSLFQVTTTEITLPMSGQCVTSVAVDPRDPNKVIVTCGNYGNDNYVFYSTNALADEPVFVTKQANLPKMPVYSSLIERETGDVILGTERGIYRTDNINTPNWVADGQMMGEVPVMELKQQLLFHEDEQTMNVTDEGTFITDYPGVHNTGVIYAATYGRGVFRCENYKQDFIGVPENQVVEQANVSMYPNPVCGQATLSFELKQSANVGYQVFDMMGRMVMNRNLGRMNEGSHQVNMNAENLSTGSYILRFTEGVSNTCVKFVVY
;
A
#
# COMPACT_ATOMS: atom_id res chain seq x y z
N MET A 1 -16.94 -41.66 31.44
CA MET A 1 -17.16 -40.92 30.22
C MET A 1 -15.92 -40.08 29.86
N LYS A 2 -14.74 -40.67 29.75
CA LYS A 2 -13.47 -39.96 29.52
C LYS A 2 -12.61 -40.59 28.41
N LYS A 3 -13.20 -41.11 27.35
CA LYS A 3 -12.42 -41.85 26.31
C LYS A 3 -12.85 -41.56 24.83
N ARG A 4 -13.38 -40.39 24.52
CA ARG A 4 -13.85 -40.12 23.14
C ARG A 4 -13.31 -38.83 22.46
N PHE A 5 -12.36 -38.09 23.04
CA PHE A 5 -11.86 -36.82 22.44
C PHE A 5 -10.50 -36.91 21.73
N LEU A 6 -9.73 -37.97 21.98
CA LEU A 6 -8.39 -38.10 21.35
C LEU A 6 -8.36 -38.46 19.85
N PRO A 7 -9.36 -39.17 19.30
CA PRO A 7 -9.29 -39.52 17.86
C PRO A 7 -9.63 -38.39 16.88
N PHE A 8 -10.23 -37.29 17.33
CA PHE A 8 -10.70 -36.26 16.39
C PHE A 8 -9.62 -35.24 16.00
N MET A 9 -8.71 -34.89 16.89
CA MET A 9 -7.52 -34.08 16.57
C MET A 9 -6.52 -34.86 15.71
N MET A 10 -6.41 -36.19 15.90
CA MET A 10 -5.61 -37.07 15.04
C MET A 10 -6.18 -37.25 13.64
N ALA A 11 -7.49 -37.10 13.43
CA ALA A 11 -8.10 -37.27 12.10
C ALA A 11 -7.84 -36.07 11.15
N VAL A 12 -7.63 -34.86 11.66
CA VAL A 12 -7.19 -33.70 10.85
C VAL A 12 -5.70 -33.79 10.54
N LEU A 13 -4.92 -34.38 11.42
CA LEU A 13 -3.47 -34.61 11.25
C LEU A 13 -3.12 -35.77 10.32
N VAL A 14 -4.03 -36.74 10.13
CA VAL A 14 -3.76 -37.94 9.29
C VAL A 14 -4.06 -37.71 7.80
N LEU A 15 -4.79 -36.63 7.44
CA LEU A 15 -4.99 -36.26 6.02
C LEU A 15 -3.79 -35.51 5.42
N GLY A 16 -2.79 -35.13 6.22
CA GLY A 16 -1.57 -34.42 5.76
C GLY A 16 -0.36 -35.34 5.47
N GLN A 17 -0.47 -36.67 5.64
CA GLN A 17 0.63 -37.59 5.26
C GLN A 17 0.44 -38.18 3.87
N PHE A 18 0.31 -37.38 2.84
CA PHE A 18 0.74 -37.79 1.52
C PHE A 18 2.21 -37.43 1.35
N ALA A 19 3.05 -38.45 1.26
CA ALA A 19 4.44 -38.34 0.97
C ALA A 19 4.63 -37.46 -0.27
N ILE A 20 5.07 -36.24 -0.10
CA ILE A 20 5.59 -35.40 -1.17
C ILE A 20 6.97 -35.98 -1.47
N ALA A 21 7.12 -36.52 -2.69
CA ALA A 21 8.43 -36.87 -3.20
C ALA A 21 9.30 -35.61 -3.17
N ASP A 22 10.42 -35.70 -2.50
CA ASP A 22 11.48 -34.71 -2.41
C ASP A 22 12.00 -34.38 -3.80
N ASN A 23 11.35 -33.40 -4.45
CA ASN A 23 11.88 -32.75 -5.64
C ASN A 23 12.69 -31.55 -5.20
N GLY A 24 13.88 -31.77 -4.65
CA GLY A 24 15.02 -30.87 -4.54
C GLY A 24 14.79 -29.33 -4.59
N GLY A 25 13.64 -28.85 -4.19
CA GLY A 25 13.36 -27.43 -4.03
C GLY A 25 14.16 -26.92 -2.84
N HIS A 26 15.19 -26.15 -3.09
CA HIS A 26 15.94 -25.47 -2.05
C HIS A 26 14.97 -24.59 -1.26
N TYR A 27 14.71 -24.94 0.00
CA TYR A 27 14.18 -24.03 1.00
C TYR A 27 15.15 -22.84 1.12
N VAL A 28 14.79 -21.71 0.56
CA VAL A 28 15.50 -20.46 0.82
C VAL A 28 14.86 -19.89 2.07
N PRO A 29 15.59 -19.74 3.17
CA PRO A 29 15.06 -19.05 4.35
C PRO A 29 14.63 -17.65 3.93
N ARG A 30 13.38 -17.29 4.17
CA ARG A 30 12.75 -16.01 3.80
C ARG A 30 13.27 -14.80 4.55
N THR A 31 14.21 -14.99 5.47
CA THR A 31 14.86 -13.97 6.29
C THR A 31 15.36 -12.75 5.52
N GLN A 32 15.61 -12.88 4.22
CA GLN A 32 16.12 -11.75 3.44
C GLN A 32 15.05 -10.83 2.89
N SER A 33 13.85 -11.28 2.58
CA SER A 33 12.91 -10.40 1.87
C SER A 33 12.05 -9.52 2.78
N THR A 34 11.49 -10.03 3.87
CA THR A 34 10.78 -9.17 4.84
C THR A 34 11.76 -8.24 5.57
N MET A 35 12.90 -8.74 5.99
CA MET A 35 13.99 -7.92 6.50
C MET A 35 14.48 -6.90 5.47
N ASN A 36 14.45 -7.22 4.17
CA ASN A 36 14.79 -6.26 3.12
C ASN A 36 13.78 -5.12 3.00
N ALA A 37 12.48 -5.37 3.21
CA ALA A 37 11.46 -4.31 3.20
C ALA A 37 11.56 -3.40 4.42
N GLU A 38 11.73 -3.98 5.60
CA GLU A 38 11.98 -3.22 6.83
C GLU A 38 13.27 -2.42 6.72
N ASN A 39 14.36 -3.04 6.24
CA ASN A 39 15.63 -2.37 5.98
C ASN A 39 15.50 -1.29 4.91
N PHE A 40 14.66 -1.50 3.90
CA PHE A 40 14.37 -0.49 2.89
C PHE A 40 13.67 0.72 3.53
N MET A 41 12.59 0.51 4.28
CA MET A 41 11.90 1.59 5.01
C MET A 41 12.83 2.27 6.01
N GLY A 42 13.57 1.51 6.81
CA GLY A 42 14.57 2.05 7.72
C GLY A 42 15.60 2.93 6.99
N SER A 43 16.08 2.50 5.82
CA SER A 43 17.06 3.25 5.02
C SER A 43 16.56 4.57 4.43
N LEU A 44 15.25 4.69 4.19
CA LEU A 44 14.63 5.97 3.77
C LEU A 44 14.46 6.94 4.94
N ARG A 45 14.47 6.44 6.17
CA ARG A 45 14.18 7.18 7.41
C ARG A 45 15.42 7.46 8.25
N ALA A 46 16.32 6.48 8.36
CA ALA A 46 17.56 6.61 9.12
C ALA A 46 18.43 7.75 8.60
N ASN A 47 19.04 8.51 9.50
CA ASN A 47 19.98 9.57 9.13
C ASN A 47 21.14 8.98 8.31
N GLN A 48 21.41 9.56 7.15
CA GLN A 48 22.39 9.05 6.18
C GLN A 48 23.83 9.00 6.73
N ASN A 49 24.14 9.76 7.78
CA ASN A 49 25.47 9.81 8.39
C ASN A 49 25.62 8.81 9.55
N THR A 50 24.56 8.53 10.28
CA THR A 50 24.59 7.64 11.46
C THR A 50 24.06 6.23 11.15
N GLY A 51 23.22 6.10 10.12
CA GLY A 51 22.51 4.86 9.82
C GLY A 51 21.39 4.53 10.80
N LEU A 52 21.02 5.44 11.69
CA LEU A 52 20.03 5.25 12.76
C LEU A 52 18.94 6.31 12.70
N ILE A 53 17.76 5.97 13.24
CA ILE A 53 16.63 6.88 13.46
C ILE A 53 16.70 7.37 14.91
N ASP A 54 16.77 8.68 15.10
CA ASP A 54 16.68 9.30 16.42
C ASP A 54 15.19 9.52 16.80
N PRO A 55 14.68 8.92 17.89
CA PRO A 55 13.30 9.15 18.34
C PRO A 55 12.96 10.61 18.57
N ALA A 56 13.94 11.42 18.99
CA ALA A 56 13.73 12.85 19.20
C ALA A 56 13.42 13.60 17.88
N ASP A 57 13.97 13.17 16.74
CA ASP A 57 13.62 13.74 15.44
C ASP A 57 12.17 13.40 15.05
N MET A 58 11.78 12.15 15.25
CA MET A 58 10.39 11.73 15.02
C MET A 58 9.42 12.46 15.93
N PHE A 59 9.76 12.60 17.21
CA PHE A 59 8.92 13.32 18.18
C PHE A 59 8.76 14.80 17.82
N ARG A 60 9.84 15.49 17.40
CA ARG A 60 9.76 16.87 16.91
C ARG A 60 8.85 17.01 15.69
N ALA A 61 8.96 16.08 14.73
CA ALA A 61 8.10 16.04 13.56
C ALA A 61 6.61 15.83 13.96
N MET A 62 6.35 14.92 14.90
CA MET A 62 5.00 14.67 15.41
C MET A 62 4.41 15.91 16.08
N GLN A 63 5.16 16.60 16.94
CA GLN A 63 4.70 17.83 17.58
C GLN A 63 4.41 18.94 16.57
N ALA A 64 5.29 19.11 15.57
CA ALA A 64 5.10 20.10 14.52
C ALA A 64 3.87 19.78 13.67
N SER A 65 3.61 18.50 13.38
CA SER A 65 2.41 18.06 12.68
C SER A 65 1.13 18.31 13.48
N ALA A 66 1.14 18.09 14.79
CA ALA A 66 -0.03 18.31 15.65
C ALA A 66 -0.46 19.80 15.72
N THR A 67 0.45 20.73 15.46
CA THR A 67 0.20 22.19 15.49
C THR A 67 0.00 22.79 14.10
N ARG A 68 -0.06 21.96 13.06
CA ARG A 68 -0.21 22.39 11.67
C ARG A 68 -1.55 23.08 11.39
N ASN A 69 -1.56 24.02 10.45
CA ASN A 69 -2.79 24.55 9.89
C ASN A 69 -3.40 23.51 8.95
N ALA A 70 -4.71 23.26 9.09
CA ALA A 70 -5.47 22.51 8.09
C ALA A 70 -5.76 23.41 6.88
N ALA A 71 -5.97 22.81 5.73
CA ALA A 71 -6.42 23.51 4.54
C ALA A 71 -7.83 24.10 4.77
N ASP A 72 -8.06 25.33 4.30
CA ASP A 72 -9.39 25.99 4.38
C ASP A 72 -10.38 25.29 3.43
N ASP A 73 -9.89 24.79 2.28
CA ASP A 73 -10.63 23.98 1.30
C ASP A 73 -9.89 22.65 1.11
N PRO A 74 -10.16 21.63 1.96
CA PRO A 74 -9.42 20.40 1.95
C PRO A 74 -9.75 19.51 0.75
N LEU A 75 -8.74 18.81 0.26
CA LEU A 75 -8.92 17.75 -0.72
C LEU A 75 -9.74 16.60 -0.13
N TYR A 76 -10.68 16.10 -0.93
CA TYR A 76 -11.52 14.99 -0.54
C TYR A 76 -10.93 13.67 -1.03
N TRP A 77 -10.40 12.89 -0.10
CA TRP A 77 -9.77 11.61 -0.36
C TRP A 77 -10.76 10.46 -0.13
N ILE A 78 -10.96 9.64 -1.16
CA ILE A 78 -11.85 8.49 -1.13
C ILE A 78 -11.00 7.22 -0.99
N SER A 79 -11.27 6.42 0.04
CA SER A 79 -10.60 5.12 0.18
C SER A 79 -11.03 4.17 -0.94
N MET A 80 -10.06 3.52 -1.56
CA MET A 80 -10.29 2.49 -2.58
C MET A 80 -10.15 1.06 -2.02
N GLY A 81 -9.66 0.91 -0.81
CA GLY A 81 -9.38 -0.40 -0.23
C GLY A 81 -7.92 -0.83 -0.41
N PRO A 82 -7.60 -2.15 -0.49
CA PRO A 82 -8.52 -3.29 -0.61
C PRO A 82 -9.35 -3.54 0.67
N ASP A 83 -10.62 -3.94 0.50
CA ASP A 83 -11.54 -4.16 1.63
C ASP A 83 -11.44 -5.57 2.26
N ASN A 84 -10.75 -6.49 1.60
CA ASN A 84 -10.64 -7.91 1.95
C ASN A 84 -9.22 -8.34 2.35
N MET A 85 -8.28 -7.40 2.41
CA MET A 85 -6.88 -7.62 2.77
C MET A 85 -6.51 -6.61 3.85
N GLY A 86 -6.08 -7.11 5.00
CA GLY A 86 -5.61 -6.28 6.10
C GLY A 86 -4.10 -6.04 6.05
N GLY A 87 -3.57 -5.31 7.00
CA GLY A 87 -2.14 -5.19 7.28
C GLY A 87 -1.80 -5.78 8.64
N GLN A 88 -0.61 -5.48 9.11
CA GLN A 88 -0.07 -6.00 10.36
C GLN A 88 -1.03 -5.80 11.53
N THR A 89 -1.54 -6.90 12.07
CA THR A 89 -2.49 -6.94 13.18
C THR A 89 -1.77 -7.43 14.44
N THR A 90 -1.58 -6.52 15.38
CA THR A 90 -0.73 -6.71 16.57
C THR A 90 -1.50 -6.99 17.85
N ALA A 91 -2.78 -6.64 17.89
CA ALA A 91 -3.60 -6.83 19.07
C ALA A 91 -4.99 -7.39 18.73
N ILE A 92 -5.45 -8.36 19.53
CA ILE A 92 -6.80 -8.93 19.47
C ILE A 92 -7.34 -9.04 20.89
N LEU A 93 -8.56 -8.52 21.10
CA LEU A 93 -9.19 -8.51 22.42
C LEU A 93 -10.68 -8.85 22.31
N TYR A 94 -11.10 -9.92 23.00
CA TYR A 94 -12.52 -10.20 23.21
C TYR A 94 -13.06 -9.27 24.30
N ASP A 95 -14.14 -8.54 24.00
CA ASP A 95 -14.77 -7.65 24.99
C ASP A 95 -15.35 -8.47 26.16
N ASN A 96 -14.87 -8.20 27.36
CA ASN A 96 -15.33 -8.83 28.60
C ASN A 96 -16.65 -8.26 29.12
N THR A 97 -17.19 -7.19 28.50
CA THR A 97 -18.45 -6.58 28.88
C THR A 97 -19.60 -7.56 28.65
N PRO A 98 -20.35 -7.95 29.69
CA PRO A 98 -21.43 -8.90 29.50
C PRO A 98 -22.60 -8.29 28.74
N ASN A 99 -23.30 -9.12 27.95
CA ASN A 99 -24.57 -8.74 27.32
C ASN A 99 -25.69 -8.62 28.40
N ALA A 100 -26.89 -8.24 27.96
CA ALA A 100 -28.05 -8.07 28.85
C ALA A 100 -28.44 -9.34 29.64
N GLN A 101 -27.96 -10.52 29.23
CA GLN A 101 -28.18 -11.81 29.89
C GLN A 101 -27.00 -12.24 30.79
N GLY A 102 -25.97 -11.39 30.89
CA GLY A 102 -24.77 -11.67 31.71
C GLY A 102 -23.74 -12.58 31.02
N ASN A 103 -23.91 -12.89 29.71
CA ASN A 103 -22.96 -13.67 28.91
C ASN A 103 -21.99 -12.73 28.19
N PRO A 104 -20.79 -13.20 27.82
CA PRO A 104 -19.92 -12.44 26.90
C PRO A 104 -20.67 -12.01 25.64
N ASN A 105 -20.50 -10.78 25.22
CA ASN A 105 -21.27 -10.16 24.15
C ASN A 105 -20.86 -10.59 22.73
N GLY A 106 -19.73 -11.29 22.59
CA GLY A 106 -19.19 -11.77 21.30
C GLY A 106 -18.50 -10.67 20.46
N VAL A 107 -18.35 -9.48 21.04
CA VAL A 107 -17.63 -8.37 20.42
C VAL A 107 -16.13 -8.60 20.50
N VAL A 108 -15.43 -8.29 19.42
CA VAL A 108 -13.97 -8.38 19.34
C VAL A 108 -13.41 -7.05 18.87
N TYR A 109 -12.36 -6.59 19.52
CA TYR A 109 -11.55 -5.45 19.08
C TYR A 109 -10.23 -5.97 18.51
N ILE A 110 -9.74 -5.34 17.46
CA ILE A 110 -8.42 -5.60 16.87
C ILE A 110 -7.66 -4.30 16.68
N GLY A 111 -6.35 -4.37 16.77
CA GLY A 111 -5.44 -3.25 16.59
C GLY A 111 -4.47 -3.50 15.44
N SER A 112 -4.26 -2.47 14.62
CA SER A 112 -3.32 -2.48 13.50
C SER A 112 -2.16 -1.54 13.74
N MET A 113 -0.98 -1.94 13.27
CA MET A 113 0.24 -1.10 13.30
C MET A 113 0.21 0.03 12.23
N GLY A 114 -0.92 0.32 11.61
CA GLY A 114 -1.02 1.38 10.60
C GLY A 114 -2.42 1.98 10.42
N GLY A 115 -3.45 1.41 11.07
CA GLY A 115 -4.84 1.82 10.78
C GLY A 115 -5.73 1.99 12.02
N GLY A 116 -5.17 2.00 13.22
CA GLY A 116 -5.94 2.20 14.45
C GLY A 116 -6.65 0.95 14.96
N VAL A 117 -7.73 1.17 15.71
CA VAL A 117 -8.54 0.13 16.34
C VAL A 117 -9.81 -0.13 15.52
N TYR A 118 -10.16 -1.40 15.39
CA TYR A 118 -11.40 -1.85 14.74
C TYR A 118 -12.17 -2.78 15.66
N LYS A 119 -13.48 -2.87 15.42
CA LYS A 119 -14.44 -3.63 16.21
C LYS A 119 -15.39 -4.40 15.32
N THR A 120 -15.72 -5.63 15.72
CA THR A 120 -16.76 -6.44 15.07
C THR A 120 -17.90 -6.79 16.03
N TYR A 121 -19.12 -6.83 15.48
CA TYR A 121 -20.33 -7.30 16.18
C TYR A 121 -20.84 -8.63 15.59
N ASN A 122 -20.20 -9.13 14.53
CA ASN A 122 -20.67 -10.26 13.75
C ASN A 122 -19.58 -11.33 13.54
N TYR A 123 -18.77 -11.54 14.59
CA TYR A 123 -17.74 -12.57 14.62
C TYR A 123 -16.69 -12.46 13.50
N GLY A 124 -16.30 -11.22 13.14
CA GLY A 124 -15.26 -10.96 12.17
C GLY A 124 -15.73 -10.99 10.71
N VAL A 125 -17.04 -11.03 10.43
CA VAL A 125 -17.56 -10.92 9.06
C VAL A 125 -17.28 -9.54 8.49
N THR A 126 -17.44 -8.49 9.31
CA THR A 126 -17.08 -7.11 8.96
C THR A 126 -16.54 -6.36 10.17
N TRP A 127 -15.71 -5.36 9.91
CA TRP A 127 -15.10 -4.51 10.92
C TRP A 127 -15.55 -3.06 10.78
N HIS A 128 -15.58 -2.37 11.93
CA HIS A 128 -15.89 -0.94 12.03
C HIS A 128 -14.75 -0.26 12.77
N GLN A 129 -14.25 0.83 12.23
CA GLN A 129 -13.20 1.61 12.87
C GLN A 129 -13.69 2.29 14.15
N VAL A 130 -12.84 2.35 15.17
CA VAL A 130 -13.12 2.93 16.48
C VAL A 130 -12.15 4.06 16.75
N GLY A 131 -12.69 5.23 17.04
CA GLY A 131 -11.92 6.40 17.47
C GLY A 131 -10.95 6.93 16.42
N ASN A 132 -9.73 7.24 16.85
CA ASN A 132 -8.70 7.81 16.00
C ASN A 132 -8.09 6.74 15.07
N GLN A 133 -8.10 7.02 13.77
CA GLN A 133 -7.64 6.12 12.72
C GLN A 133 -6.12 6.10 12.50
N ASP A 134 -5.39 6.99 13.19
CA ASP A 134 -3.94 7.18 12.98
C ASP A 134 -3.09 6.43 14.01
N LEU A 135 -3.73 5.66 14.90
CA LEU A 135 -3.01 4.97 15.96
C LEU A 135 -2.19 3.80 15.40
N LEU A 136 -0.92 3.77 15.74
CA LEU A 136 -0.04 2.61 15.54
C LEU A 136 -0.21 1.68 16.74
N VAL A 137 -1.25 0.83 16.70
CA VAL A 137 -1.61 -0.01 17.84
C VAL A 137 -0.61 -1.15 18.00
N SER A 138 0.00 -1.26 19.18
CA SER A 138 0.91 -2.35 19.53
C SER A 138 0.23 -3.42 20.41
N CYS A 139 -0.61 -2.99 21.34
CA CYS A 139 -1.21 -3.89 22.33
C CYS A 139 -2.54 -3.33 22.86
N MET A 140 -3.35 -4.20 23.47
CA MET A 140 -4.61 -3.83 24.15
C MET A 140 -4.85 -4.69 25.39
N ALA A 141 -5.42 -4.08 26.43
CA ALA A 141 -5.94 -4.79 27.60
C ALA A 141 -7.22 -4.14 28.12
N GLN A 142 -8.15 -4.92 28.69
CA GLN A 142 -9.42 -4.41 29.21
C GLN A 142 -9.53 -4.62 30.70
N ASP A 143 -9.95 -3.58 31.43
CA ASP A 143 -10.23 -3.68 32.86
C ASP A 143 -11.63 -4.27 33.15
N ALA A 144 -11.91 -4.54 34.45
CA ALA A 144 -13.19 -5.09 34.86
C ALA A 144 -14.37 -4.11 34.69
N ASP A 145 -14.11 -2.82 34.58
CA ASP A 145 -15.12 -1.80 34.33
C ASP A 145 -15.49 -1.72 32.84
N GLY A 146 -14.76 -2.43 31.94
CA GLY A 146 -14.98 -2.48 30.51
C GLY A 146 -14.20 -1.40 29.75
N VAL A 147 -13.24 -0.73 30.40
CA VAL A 147 -12.33 0.22 29.73
C VAL A 147 -11.20 -0.54 29.06
N ILE A 148 -11.01 -0.31 27.77
CA ILE A 148 -9.93 -0.90 26.97
C ILE A 148 -8.78 0.10 26.90
N TYR A 149 -7.61 -0.28 27.39
CA TYR A 149 -6.38 0.49 27.24
C TYR A 149 -5.65 0.04 25.98
N VAL A 150 -5.20 1.00 25.18
CA VAL A 150 -4.56 0.80 23.86
C VAL A 150 -3.17 1.40 23.92
N GLY A 151 -2.15 0.57 23.80
CA GLY A 151 -0.76 0.98 23.65
C GLY A 151 -0.42 1.26 22.18
N THR A 152 0.48 2.22 21.96
CA THR A 152 0.87 2.63 20.61
C THR A 152 2.38 2.69 20.46
N GLY A 153 2.85 2.56 19.18
CA GLY A 153 4.25 2.64 18.79
C GLY A 153 4.86 1.27 18.56
N ASP A 154 5.74 1.18 17.58
CA ASP A 154 6.49 -0.02 17.23
C ASP A 154 7.89 0.07 17.83
N GLY A 155 8.04 -0.50 19.02
CA GLY A 155 9.33 -0.59 19.75
C GLY A 155 10.08 -1.90 19.50
N GLY A 156 9.63 -2.71 18.54
CA GLY A 156 10.10 -4.09 18.34
C GLY A 156 11.57 -4.21 17.92
N SER A 157 12.18 -3.19 17.30
CA SER A 157 13.62 -3.17 17.09
C SER A 157 14.32 -2.62 18.34
N ALA A 158 15.11 -3.47 19.00
CA ALA A 158 15.96 -3.03 20.09
C ALA A 158 16.84 -1.85 19.64
N ALA A 159 17.06 -0.90 20.54
CA ALA A 159 17.98 0.20 20.29
C ALA A 159 19.34 -0.34 19.85
N THR A 160 19.82 0.09 18.71
CA THR A 160 21.13 -0.28 18.16
C THR A 160 22.17 0.80 18.40
N TYR A 161 23.42 0.36 18.54
CA TYR A 161 24.57 1.24 18.68
C TYR A 161 25.43 1.17 17.42
N ASN A 162 25.70 2.31 16.81
CA ASN A 162 26.51 2.39 15.57
C ASN A 162 28.01 2.31 15.80
N GLY A 163 28.47 1.97 17.00
CA GLY A 163 29.87 1.95 17.39
C GLY A 163 30.49 3.33 17.69
N LEU A 164 29.67 4.39 17.68
CA LEU A 164 30.05 5.77 17.98
C LEU A 164 29.41 6.30 19.28
N ASP A 165 28.99 5.40 20.17
CA ASP A 165 28.23 5.70 21.39
C ASP A 165 26.87 6.40 21.14
N GLN A 166 26.34 6.33 19.92
CA GLN A 166 25.01 6.83 19.57
C GLN A 166 24.01 5.67 19.57
N GLN A 167 22.93 5.88 20.27
CA GLN A 167 21.80 4.97 20.32
C GLN A 167 20.69 5.44 19.38
N GLY A 168 20.07 4.52 18.65
CA GLY A 168 18.96 4.80 17.75
C GLY A 168 18.25 3.51 17.35
N TYR A 169 17.35 3.60 16.41
CA TYR A 169 16.52 2.49 15.90
C TYR A 169 16.72 2.28 14.41
N ASP A 170 16.63 1.04 13.96
CA ASP A 170 16.77 0.71 12.54
C ASP A 170 15.51 1.04 11.77
N ASN A 171 14.32 0.71 12.30
CA ASN A 171 13.02 0.88 11.61
C ASN A 171 11.84 0.98 12.59
N SER A 172 11.88 1.87 13.56
CA SER A 172 10.78 2.05 14.52
C SER A 172 9.87 3.23 14.15
N PHE A 173 8.59 3.10 14.48
CA PHE A 173 7.62 4.19 14.41
C PHE A 173 7.16 4.56 15.81
N ILE A 174 7.35 5.81 16.22
CA ILE A 174 6.89 6.27 17.52
C ILE A 174 5.37 6.29 17.61
N GLY A 175 4.86 5.88 18.76
CA GLY A 175 3.45 5.99 19.11
C GLY A 175 3.06 7.36 19.63
N THR A 176 1.80 7.47 19.97
CA THR A 176 1.20 8.65 20.61
C THR A 176 0.82 8.41 22.06
N GLY A 177 1.45 7.41 22.71
CA GLY A 177 1.25 7.06 24.12
C GLY A 177 0.14 6.03 24.33
N ILE A 178 -0.62 6.18 25.43
CA ILE A 178 -1.70 5.25 25.79
C ILE A 178 -3.06 5.93 25.67
N TYR A 179 -4.02 5.21 25.09
CA TYR A 179 -5.42 5.62 24.98
C TYR A 179 -6.33 4.69 25.79
N ALA A 180 -7.50 5.18 26.15
CA ALA A 180 -8.56 4.39 26.74
C ALA A 180 -9.84 4.52 25.91
N ILE A 181 -10.49 3.38 25.65
CA ILE A 181 -11.79 3.27 24.98
C ILE A 181 -12.82 2.81 26.00
N ASP A 182 -13.89 3.54 26.18
CA ASP A 182 -15.02 3.16 27.03
C ASP A 182 -16.02 2.34 26.21
N ALA A 183 -15.88 1.01 26.25
CA ALA A 183 -16.73 0.08 25.50
C ALA A 183 -18.22 0.16 25.87
N LYS A 184 -18.56 0.67 27.07
CA LYS A 184 -19.93 0.85 27.56
C LYS A 184 -20.52 2.20 27.15
N ASN A 185 -19.70 3.16 26.71
CA ASN A 185 -20.10 4.51 26.33
C ASN A 185 -19.76 4.81 24.87
N ASN A 186 -20.33 4.01 23.98
CA ASN A 186 -20.19 4.16 22.52
C ASN A 186 -18.72 4.29 22.04
N ASP A 187 -17.84 3.52 22.65
CA ASP A 187 -16.40 3.49 22.34
C ASP A 187 -15.71 4.87 22.43
N ALA A 188 -16.18 5.70 23.38
CA ALA A 188 -15.56 7.00 23.59
C ALA A 188 -14.07 6.85 23.89
N MET A 189 -13.24 7.40 23.03
CA MET A 189 -11.78 7.31 23.12
C MET A 189 -11.19 8.57 23.75
N ARG A 190 -10.22 8.40 24.66
CA ARG A 190 -9.44 9.51 25.24
C ARG A 190 -7.97 9.11 25.39
N GLN A 191 -7.07 10.05 25.24
CA GLN A 191 -5.67 9.84 25.57
C GLN A 191 -5.47 9.80 27.09
N VAL A 192 -4.79 8.78 27.60
CA VAL A 192 -4.47 8.59 29.01
C VAL A 192 -3.08 9.12 29.32
N VAL A 193 -2.13 8.79 28.46
CA VAL A 193 -0.73 9.22 28.55
C VAL A 193 -0.30 9.75 27.21
N ALA A 194 0.19 10.99 27.19
CA ALA A 194 0.85 11.56 26.00
C ALA A 194 2.36 11.28 26.07
N PRO A 195 3.02 11.03 24.92
CA PRO A 195 4.46 10.83 24.90
C PRO A 195 5.20 12.15 25.18
N THR A 196 6.42 12.03 25.71
CA THR A 196 7.42 13.09 25.81
C THR A 196 8.60 12.74 24.89
N ALA A 197 9.60 13.59 24.83
CA ALA A 197 10.80 13.29 24.03
C ALA A 197 11.54 12.03 24.51
N ASP A 198 11.42 11.68 25.78
CA ASP A 198 12.20 10.64 26.44
C ASP A 198 11.36 9.44 26.91
N GLU A 199 10.02 9.59 26.96
CA GLU A 199 9.15 8.57 27.55
C GLU A 199 7.85 8.37 26.76
N TRP A 200 7.30 7.17 26.80
CA TRP A 200 6.00 6.80 26.27
C TRP A 200 5.91 6.81 24.73
N LEU A 201 7.06 6.78 24.07
CA LEU A 201 7.14 6.72 22.61
C LEU A 201 6.80 5.32 22.08
N PHE A 202 7.07 4.28 22.89
CA PHE A 202 6.85 2.88 22.54
C PHE A 202 6.19 2.15 23.71
N ILE A 203 4.98 1.66 23.48
CA ILE A 203 4.25 0.83 24.43
C ILE A 203 4.28 -0.61 23.90
N ASN A 204 5.15 -1.44 24.44
CA ASN A 204 5.39 -2.78 23.94
C ASN A 204 4.32 -3.79 24.38
N ASP A 205 3.76 -3.61 25.59
CA ASP A 205 2.61 -4.40 26.07
C ASP A 205 1.85 -3.67 27.18
N ILE A 206 0.57 -4.01 27.36
CA ILE A 206 -0.29 -3.53 28.44
C ILE A 206 -1.02 -4.73 29.08
N ALA A 207 -1.11 -4.75 30.40
CA ALA A 207 -1.84 -5.78 31.12
C ALA A 207 -2.55 -5.22 32.37
N ILE A 208 -3.57 -5.94 32.85
CA ILE A 208 -4.30 -5.62 34.08
C ILE A 208 -4.06 -6.75 35.09
N ALA A 209 -3.48 -6.42 36.26
CA ALA A 209 -3.26 -7.34 37.36
C ALA A 209 -3.98 -6.80 38.61
N GLY A 210 -5.16 -7.33 38.89
CA GLY A 210 -5.98 -6.80 40.01
C GLY A 210 -6.31 -5.32 39.82
N ASN A 211 -5.76 -4.45 40.65
CA ASN A 211 -5.93 -3.01 40.59
C ASN A 211 -4.80 -2.28 39.82
N TYR A 212 -3.82 -3.04 39.34
CA TYR A 212 -2.69 -2.46 38.63
C TYR A 212 -2.95 -2.44 37.11
N LEU A 213 -2.83 -1.27 36.52
CA LEU A 213 -2.62 -1.11 35.10
C LEU A 213 -1.10 -1.12 34.84
N LEU A 214 -0.62 -2.12 34.08
CA LEU A 214 0.79 -2.31 33.75
C LEU A 214 1.04 -1.87 32.33
N ALA A 215 2.17 -1.22 32.08
CA ALA A 215 2.64 -0.86 30.75
C ALA A 215 4.13 -1.19 30.62
N SER A 216 4.47 -1.95 29.60
CA SER A 216 5.83 -2.28 29.21
C SER A 216 6.29 -1.29 28.17
N THR A 217 7.36 -0.56 28.42
CA THR A 217 7.90 0.49 27.56
C THR A 217 9.39 0.30 27.33
N ASN A 218 9.97 1.05 26.40
CA ASN A 218 11.43 1.01 26.21
C ASN A 218 12.23 1.61 27.40
N GLU A 219 11.55 2.25 28.36
CA GLU A 219 12.14 2.80 29.59
C GLU A 219 11.86 1.95 30.85
N GLY A 220 11.11 0.85 30.73
CA GLY A 220 10.84 -0.07 31.82
C GLY A 220 9.44 -0.65 31.86
N LEU A 221 9.23 -1.54 32.82
CA LEU A 221 7.93 -1.99 33.26
C LEU A 221 7.36 -0.96 34.24
N LYS A 222 6.29 -0.28 33.84
CA LYS A 222 5.63 0.76 34.63
C LYS A 222 4.26 0.29 35.12
N TYR A 223 3.76 0.85 36.23
CA TYR A 223 2.44 0.55 36.74
C TYR A 223 1.71 1.80 37.25
N SER A 224 0.38 1.73 37.17
CA SER A 224 -0.54 2.72 37.72
C SER A 224 -1.59 2.04 38.61
N THR A 225 -1.99 2.68 39.71
CA THR A 225 -3.08 2.27 40.63
C THR A 225 -4.33 3.16 40.50
N ASP A 226 -4.26 4.18 39.65
CA ASP A 226 -5.29 5.21 39.47
C ASP A 226 -5.76 5.33 38.00
N LYS A 227 -5.75 4.19 37.28
CA LYS A 227 -6.20 4.07 35.88
C LYS A 227 -5.39 4.95 34.90
N GLY A 228 -4.10 5.05 35.14
CA GLY A 228 -3.15 5.71 34.25
C GLY A 228 -2.97 7.21 34.51
N GLN A 229 -3.50 7.77 35.62
CA GLN A 229 -3.27 9.18 35.95
C GLN A 229 -1.86 9.41 36.46
N THR A 230 -1.33 8.48 37.26
CA THR A 230 0.06 8.51 37.73
C THR A 230 0.73 7.14 37.52
N TRP A 231 2.04 7.17 37.29
CA TRP A 231 2.82 5.98 36.96
C TRP A 231 4.08 5.89 37.82
N GLN A 232 4.45 4.64 38.15
CA GLN A 232 5.69 4.31 38.84
C GLN A 232 6.42 3.21 38.08
N VAL A 233 7.74 3.15 38.20
CA VAL A 233 8.57 2.10 37.57
C VAL A 233 8.64 0.91 38.55
N ALA A 234 8.24 -0.28 38.05
CA ALA A 234 8.40 -1.53 38.79
C ALA A 234 9.76 -2.18 38.51
N VAL A 235 10.21 -2.17 37.23
CA VAL A 235 11.51 -2.68 36.77
C VAL A 235 12.06 -1.76 35.69
N GLU A 236 13.29 -1.29 35.90
CA GLU A 236 14.00 -0.50 34.86
C GLU A 236 14.53 -1.40 33.74
N GLY A 237 14.64 -0.89 32.52
CA GLY A 237 15.16 -1.59 31.33
C GLY A 237 14.15 -1.58 30.18
N VAL A 238 14.45 -2.28 29.09
CA VAL A 238 13.53 -2.39 27.95
C VAL A 238 12.49 -3.46 28.23
N GLY A 239 11.25 -3.04 28.39
CA GLY A 239 10.12 -3.94 28.64
C GLY A 239 9.66 -4.67 27.37
N GLY A 240 9.37 -5.95 27.51
CA GLY A 240 8.77 -6.82 26.51
C GLY A 240 7.33 -7.22 26.89
N GLN A 241 6.98 -8.47 26.72
CA GLN A 241 5.64 -9.00 26.99
C GLN A 241 5.30 -9.04 28.48
N ILE A 242 4.03 -8.83 28.81
CA ILE A 242 3.44 -9.01 30.15
C ILE A 242 2.31 -10.03 30.04
N ARG A 243 2.27 -11.01 30.93
CA ARG A 243 1.18 -11.99 31.02
C ARG A 243 0.73 -12.12 32.46
N ILE A 244 -0.58 -12.28 32.65
CA ILE A 244 -1.19 -12.30 33.98
C ILE A 244 -1.90 -13.63 34.17
N GLY A 245 -1.55 -14.34 35.27
CA GLY A 245 -2.26 -15.53 35.72
C GLY A 245 -3.65 -15.19 36.30
N LYS A 246 -4.56 -16.17 36.32
CA LYS A 246 -5.90 -15.99 36.92
C LYS A 246 -5.85 -15.67 38.40
N ASP A 247 -4.73 -15.96 39.06
CA ASP A 247 -4.44 -15.63 40.45
C ASP A 247 -3.74 -14.28 40.64
N ASN A 248 -3.67 -13.47 39.58
CA ASN A 248 -2.95 -12.20 39.43
C ASN A 248 -1.42 -12.33 39.50
N THR A 249 -0.84 -13.49 39.32
CA THR A 249 0.60 -13.63 39.13
C THR A 249 1.02 -12.89 37.85
N ILE A 250 1.98 -11.99 38.02
CA ILE A 250 2.56 -11.20 36.95
C ILE A 250 3.78 -11.93 36.39
N VAL A 251 3.85 -12.12 35.10
CA VAL A 251 5.03 -12.60 34.39
C VAL A 251 5.39 -11.54 33.34
N ALA A 252 6.56 -10.98 33.45
CA ALA A 252 7.01 -9.91 32.56
C ALA A 252 8.42 -10.17 32.02
N ALA A 253 8.65 -9.82 30.76
CA ALA A 253 9.96 -9.75 30.14
C ALA A 253 10.51 -8.31 30.27
N VAL A 254 11.70 -8.16 30.86
CA VAL A 254 12.42 -6.87 30.90
C VAL A 254 13.91 -7.14 30.63
N ASP A 255 14.52 -6.40 29.72
CA ASP A 255 15.90 -6.62 29.29
C ASP A 255 16.19 -8.08 28.90
N GLN A 256 15.24 -8.72 28.19
CA GLN A 256 15.29 -10.14 27.79
C GLN A 256 15.45 -11.13 28.97
N GLN A 257 15.02 -10.70 30.15
CA GLN A 257 15.00 -11.52 31.38
C GLN A 257 13.55 -11.65 31.90
N ILE A 258 13.21 -12.79 32.52
CA ILE A 258 11.88 -13.04 33.03
C ILE A 258 11.78 -12.61 34.50
N TYR A 259 10.75 -11.84 34.81
CA TYR A 259 10.37 -11.39 36.16
C TYR A 259 9.03 -11.97 36.53
N ILE A 260 8.92 -12.55 37.73
CA ILE A 260 7.69 -13.19 38.20
C ILE A 260 7.40 -12.71 39.61
N GLY A 261 6.12 -12.44 39.92
CA GLY A 261 5.65 -12.06 41.26
C GLY A 261 4.14 -11.92 41.33
N SER A 262 3.62 -11.91 42.56
CA SER A 262 2.18 -11.67 42.85
C SER A 262 1.87 -10.20 43.10
N ASP A 263 2.88 -9.34 43.17
CA ASP A 263 2.78 -7.91 43.41
C ASP A 263 3.90 -7.20 42.64
N VAL A 264 3.59 -6.04 42.07
CA VAL A 264 4.52 -5.23 41.26
C VAL A 264 5.78 -4.79 42.02
N ASN A 265 5.68 -4.66 43.36
CA ASN A 265 6.79 -4.26 44.22
C ASN A 265 7.71 -5.42 44.60
N ASN A 266 7.31 -6.67 44.29
CA ASN A 266 8.01 -7.89 44.66
C ASN A 266 8.28 -8.80 43.44
N LEU A 267 8.54 -8.21 42.28
CA LEU A 267 8.93 -8.95 41.08
C LEU A 267 10.37 -9.49 41.25
N VAL A 268 10.56 -10.78 41.04
CA VAL A 268 11.84 -11.44 41.14
C VAL A 268 12.32 -11.88 39.76
N CYS A 269 13.59 -11.65 39.44
CA CYS A 269 14.20 -12.13 38.22
C CYS A 269 14.50 -13.64 38.33
N HIS A 270 13.99 -14.41 37.36
CA HIS A 270 14.21 -15.88 37.27
C HIS A 270 15.12 -16.25 36.08
N SER A 271 15.82 -15.29 35.49
CA SER A 271 16.81 -15.53 34.44
C SER A 271 18.25 -15.51 34.94
N ASN A 272 19.09 -16.30 34.28
CA ASN A 272 20.54 -16.31 34.53
C ASN A 272 21.21 -15.28 33.59
N THR A 273 22.23 -14.61 34.09
CA THR A 273 23.06 -13.70 33.27
C THR A 273 24.01 -14.42 32.31
N ALA A 274 24.17 -15.76 32.42
CA ALA A 274 24.98 -16.57 31.51
C ALA A 274 24.23 -16.80 30.18
N ALA A 275 24.99 -16.81 29.07
CA ALA A 275 24.46 -17.04 27.73
C ALA A 275 23.97 -18.48 27.45
N THR A 276 24.11 -19.39 28.38
CA THR A 276 23.69 -20.78 28.27
C THR A 276 22.92 -21.23 29.50
N ALA A 277 21.95 -22.12 29.29
CA ALA A 277 21.23 -22.74 30.40
C ALA A 277 22.24 -23.45 31.33
N VAL A 278 22.21 -23.11 32.60
CA VAL A 278 23.09 -23.67 33.62
C VAL A 278 22.26 -24.64 34.48
N SER A 279 22.69 -25.91 34.50
CA SER A 279 22.20 -26.86 35.52
C SER A 279 22.92 -26.58 36.83
N ASP A 280 22.16 -26.34 37.88
CA ASP A 280 22.73 -26.30 39.22
C ASP A 280 23.12 -27.73 39.71
N SER A 281 23.71 -27.81 40.88
CA SER A 281 24.13 -29.10 41.47
C SER A 281 22.95 -30.06 41.77
N THR A 282 21.71 -29.62 41.64
CA THR A 282 20.47 -30.39 41.82
C THR A 282 19.81 -30.80 40.51
N GLY A 283 20.35 -30.35 39.34
CA GLY A 283 19.81 -30.62 38.03
C GLY A 283 18.74 -29.58 37.57
N ILE A 284 18.53 -28.49 38.32
CA ILE A 284 17.62 -27.42 37.98
C ILE A 284 18.25 -26.60 36.82
N ILE A 285 17.50 -26.42 35.77
CA ILE A 285 17.88 -25.56 34.64
C ILE A 285 17.36 -24.14 34.91
N LEU A 286 18.27 -23.18 34.95
CA LEU A 286 17.91 -21.76 34.96
C LEU A 286 17.81 -21.23 33.52
N ILE A 287 16.81 -20.41 33.25
CA ILE A 287 16.64 -19.80 31.92
C ILE A 287 17.81 -18.85 31.63
N PRO A 288 18.47 -18.97 30.49
CA PRO A 288 19.43 -17.96 30.08
C PRO A 288 18.74 -16.62 29.76
N LYS A 289 19.45 -15.50 29.92
CA LYS A 289 19.02 -14.25 29.32
C LYS A 289 18.91 -14.45 27.81
N ALA A 290 17.77 -14.08 27.19
CA ALA A 290 17.62 -14.16 25.75
C ALA A 290 18.55 -13.15 25.04
N ASN A 291 18.98 -13.48 23.82
CA ASN A 291 19.90 -12.60 23.08
C ASN A 291 19.18 -11.44 22.36
N ALA A 292 17.92 -11.64 21.95
CA ALA A 292 17.15 -10.64 21.23
C ALA A 292 15.77 -10.42 21.84
N VAL A 293 14.93 -11.47 21.89
CA VAL A 293 13.55 -11.37 22.39
C VAL A 293 13.30 -12.48 23.40
N LEU A 294 12.49 -12.21 24.41
CA LEU A 294 11.94 -13.17 25.36
C LEU A 294 10.42 -13.17 25.31
N ASP A 295 9.84 -14.26 24.83
CA ASP A 295 8.41 -14.51 24.90
C ASP A 295 8.01 -15.17 26.22
N VAL A 296 6.84 -14.79 26.75
CA VAL A 296 6.30 -15.37 27.97
C VAL A 296 4.82 -15.73 27.82
N ALA A 297 4.42 -16.85 28.46
CA ALA A 297 3.03 -17.25 28.55
C ALA A 297 2.76 -17.87 29.92
N ILE A 298 1.54 -17.68 30.45
CA ILE A 298 1.11 -18.23 31.75
C ILE A 298 -0.30 -18.82 31.65
N SER A 299 -0.52 -19.96 32.33
CA SER A 299 -1.84 -20.53 32.56
C SER A 299 -1.96 -20.98 34.00
N THR A 300 -3.01 -20.52 34.67
CA THR A 300 -3.34 -20.98 36.03
C THR A 300 -4.18 -22.24 35.98
N VAL A 301 -3.68 -23.33 36.52
CA VAL A 301 -4.28 -24.68 36.49
C VAL A 301 -4.69 -25.08 37.88
N LEU A 302 -5.89 -25.65 37.99
CA LEU A 302 -6.35 -26.26 39.24
C LEU A 302 -5.81 -27.70 39.32
N ASP A 303 -4.96 -27.99 40.29
CA ASP A 303 -4.60 -29.34 40.67
C ASP A 303 -5.80 -30.03 41.29
N SER A 304 -6.35 -31.02 40.62
CA SER A 304 -7.54 -31.78 41.09
C SER A 304 -7.28 -32.66 42.28
N VAL A 305 -6.02 -32.91 42.64
CA VAL A 305 -5.63 -33.78 43.80
C VAL A 305 -5.51 -32.92 45.07
N THR A 306 -4.82 -31.80 44.97
CA THR A 306 -4.59 -30.86 46.09
C THR A 306 -5.66 -29.82 46.23
N ASN A 307 -6.50 -29.59 45.19
CA ASN A 307 -7.48 -28.52 45.07
C ASN A 307 -6.87 -27.13 45.24
N THR A 308 -5.61 -26.97 44.80
CA THR A 308 -4.88 -25.71 44.79
C THR A 308 -4.55 -25.29 43.36
N ASN A 309 -4.53 -23.97 43.13
CA ASN A 309 -4.07 -23.44 41.86
C ASN A 309 -2.54 -23.43 41.80
N HIS A 310 -1.99 -23.76 40.65
CA HIS A 310 -0.59 -23.54 40.29
C HIS A 310 -0.48 -22.94 38.89
N ASN A 311 0.63 -22.27 38.65
CA ASN A 311 0.86 -21.66 37.32
C ASN A 311 1.82 -22.48 36.50
N VAL A 312 1.46 -22.74 35.24
CA VAL A 312 2.32 -23.24 34.20
C VAL A 312 2.79 -22.05 33.38
N ILE A 313 4.11 -21.84 33.33
CA ILE A 313 4.73 -20.68 32.65
C ILE A 313 5.66 -21.22 31.58
N TYR A 314 5.49 -20.72 30.35
CA TYR A 314 6.45 -20.95 29.27
C TYR A 314 7.26 -19.68 29.01
N ALA A 315 8.54 -19.89 28.65
CA ALA A 315 9.45 -18.83 28.29
C ALA A 315 10.24 -19.23 27.03
N GLY A 316 10.12 -18.45 25.97
CA GLY A 316 10.79 -18.67 24.68
C GLY A 316 11.92 -17.68 24.48
N CYS A 317 13.17 -18.16 24.48
CA CYS A 317 14.33 -17.34 24.16
C CYS A 317 14.56 -17.31 22.65
N ILE A 318 14.71 -16.12 22.09
CA ILE A 318 14.96 -15.89 20.65
C ILE A 318 16.34 -15.24 20.50
N ASN A 319 17.12 -15.72 19.54
CA ASN A 319 18.44 -15.17 19.22
C ASN A 319 18.34 -14.03 18.18
N ALA A 320 19.47 -13.38 17.91
CA ALA A 320 19.55 -12.28 16.95
C ALA A 320 19.22 -12.68 15.50
N ASP A 321 19.34 -13.98 15.17
CA ASP A 321 18.99 -14.51 13.85
C ASP A 321 17.48 -14.86 13.75
N GLY A 322 16.67 -14.51 14.75
CA GLY A 322 15.25 -14.79 14.79
C GLY A 322 14.89 -16.26 15.03
N ASN A 323 15.84 -17.08 15.48
CA ASN A 323 15.60 -18.50 15.77
C ASN A 323 15.41 -18.73 17.27
N HIS A 324 14.70 -19.83 17.63
CA HIS A 324 14.59 -20.17 19.04
C HIS A 324 15.95 -20.63 19.62
N ALA A 325 16.32 -20.01 20.73
CA ALA A 325 17.50 -20.34 21.52
C ALA A 325 17.15 -21.23 22.73
N GLY A 326 15.94 -21.76 22.76
CA GLY A 326 15.37 -22.63 23.78
C GLY A 326 13.98 -22.16 24.21
N ILE A 327 13.06 -23.11 24.40
CA ILE A 327 11.77 -22.86 25.05
C ILE A 327 11.72 -23.68 26.33
N TYR A 328 11.42 -23.00 27.42
CA TYR A 328 11.46 -23.52 28.79
C TYR A 328 10.06 -23.51 29.39
N VAL A 329 9.80 -24.45 30.32
CA VAL A 329 8.55 -24.52 31.04
C VAL A 329 8.81 -24.66 32.54
N SER A 330 8.03 -23.92 33.34
CA SER A 330 7.96 -24.03 34.80
C SER A 330 6.55 -24.39 35.22
N GLU A 331 6.38 -25.34 36.14
CA GLU A 331 5.11 -25.71 36.71
C GLU A 331 4.96 -25.24 38.19
N ASN A 332 5.89 -24.39 38.67
CA ASN A 332 5.98 -23.93 40.04
C ASN A 332 6.37 -22.44 40.19
N ASN A 333 5.70 -21.59 39.43
CA ASN A 333 5.90 -20.13 39.46
C ASN A 333 7.36 -19.69 39.22
N GLY A 334 8.05 -20.33 38.27
CA GLY A 334 9.41 -19.97 37.92
C GLY A 334 10.50 -20.50 38.89
N THR A 335 10.14 -21.25 39.94
CA THR A 335 11.11 -21.77 40.92
C THR A 335 12.09 -22.77 40.25
N THR A 336 11.56 -23.62 39.37
CA THR A 336 12.38 -24.53 38.55
C THR A 336 11.90 -24.55 37.10
N TRP A 337 12.82 -24.84 36.22
CA TRP A 337 12.54 -24.86 34.79
C TRP A 337 13.02 -26.16 34.14
N THR A 338 12.29 -26.64 33.15
CA THR A 338 12.68 -27.73 32.27
C THR A 338 12.67 -27.28 30.83
N VAL A 339 13.48 -27.91 29.97
CA VAL A 339 13.54 -27.62 28.55
C VAL A 339 12.35 -28.27 27.85
N ALA A 340 11.44 -27.47 27.29
CA ALA A 340 10.38 -27.95 26.41
C ALA A 340 10.89 -28.14 24.99
N LEU A 341 11.69 -27.19 24.47
CA LEU A 341 12.33 -27.31 23.17
C LEU A 341 13.77 -26.79 23.25
N PRO A 342 14.79 -27.62 22.95
CA PRO A 342 16.18 -27.17 22.96
C PRO A 342 16.48 -26.19 21.86
N ALA A 343 17.53 -25.38 22.01
CA ALA A 343 18.00 -24.42 21.00
C ALA A 343 18.29 -25.09 19.65
N VAL A 344 18.08 -24.38 18.57
CA VAL A 344 18.55 -24.82 17.24
C VAL A 344 20.05 -24.79 17.20
N THR A 345 20.68 -25.96 17.02
CA THR A 345 22.15 -26.11 17.08
C THR A 345 22.82 -26.23 15.72
N ASN A 346 22.05 -26.29 14.62
CA ASN A 346 22.60 -26.43 13.27
C ASN A 346 21.75 -25.73 12.21
N ALA A 347 22.38 -25.41 11.08
CA ALA A 347 21.73 -24.74 9.93
C ALA A 347 20.63 -25.58 9.23
N GLN A 348 20.36 -26.79 9.70
CA GLN A 348 19.34 -27.72 9.16
C GLN A 348 18.22 -27.96 10.18
N GLY A 349 18.31 -27.40 11.41
CA GLY A 349 17.22 -27.44 12.40
C GLY A 349 16.15 -26.42 12.07
N HIS A 350 14.91 -26.88 11.98
CA HIS A 350 13.77 -25.96 11.79
C HIS A 350 13.50 -25.19 13.08
N SER A 351 13.56 -23.85 13.01
CA SER A 351 13.11 -22.99 14.07
C SER A 351 11.58 -22.87 14.05
N VAL A 352 10.92 -23.02 15.21
CA VAL A 352 9.47 -22.76 15.33
C VAL A 352 9.11 -21.29 15.08
N TYR A 353 10.09 -20.36 15.15
CA TYR A 353 9.93 -18.96 14.74
C TYR A 353 10.32 -18.72 13.29
N GLY A 354 10.88 -19.71 12.60
CA GLY A 354 11.21 -19.62 11.17
C GLY A 354 12.34 -18.66 10.80
N GLY A 355 13.13 -18.16 11.77
CA GLY A 355 14.14 -17.13 11.54
C GLY A 355 13.58 -15.69 11.57
N TYR A 356 12.32 -15.52 11.96
CA TYR A 356 11.61 -14.22 12.03
C TYR A 356 11.25 -13.81 13.45
N GLY A 357 11.70 -14.55 14.46
CA GLY A 357 11.32 -14.32 15.85
C GLY A 357 11.70 -12.96 16.43
N THR A 358 12.50 -12.15 15.76
CA THR A 358 12.75 -10.77 16.14
C THR A 358 11.59 -9.82 15.78
N ALA A 359 10.78 -10.18 14.78
CA ALA A 359 9.63 -9.40 14.32
C ALA A 359 8.30 -10.11 14.57
N ASN A 360 8.25 -11.44 14.36
CA ASN A 360 7.06 -12.26 14.49
C ASN A 360 7.26 -13.29 15.61
N HIS A 361 6.69 -13.02 16.76
CA HIS A 361 6.87 -13.84 17.94
C HIS A 361 5.69 -13.81 18.90
N GLY A 362 5.55 -14.86 19.69
CA GLY A 362 4.58 -14.96 20.79
C GLY A 362 4.36 -16.39 21.23
N LEU A 363 3.97 -16.54 22.49
CA LEU A 363 3.56 -17.81 23.08
C LEU A 363 2.14 -17.69 23.64
N VAL A 364 1.27 -18.66 23.33
CA VAL A 364 -0.10 -18.71 23.85
C VAL A 364 -0.40 -20.14 24.29
N ILE A 365 -0.73 -20.31 25.57
CA ILE A 365 -1.08 -21.62 26.13
C ILE A 365 -2.53 -21.96 25.80
N ASP A 366 -2.79 -23.22 25.40
CA ASP A 366 -4.14 -23.71 25.18
C ASP A 366 -4.96 -23.62 26.48
N PRO A 367 -6.12 -22.91 26.46
CA PRO A 367 -6.90 -22.67 27.67
C PRO A 367 -7.54 -23.95 28.26
N GLN A 368 -7.60 -25.05 27.51
CA GLN A 368 -8.12 -26.34 27.93
C GLN A 368 -7.03 -27.35 28.33
N ASN A 369 -5.77 -27.11 27.88
CA ASN A 369 -4.66 -28.01 28.16
C ASN A 369 -3.33 -27.25 28.25
N SER A 370 -2.88 -26.99 29.46
CA SER A 370 -1.62 -26.27 29.74
C SER A 370 -0.35 -27.00 29.24
N GLY A 371 -0.46 -28.24 28.79
CA GLY A 371 0.61 -28.99 28.14
C GLY A 371 0.75 -28.71 26.64
N ILE A 372 -0.10 -27.84 26.07
CA ILE A 372 -0.04 -27.39 24.70
C ILE A 372 0.23 -25.88 24.67
N VAL A 373 1.32 -25.48 24.04
CA VAL A 373 1.61 -24.07 23.78
C VAL A 373 1.70 -23.83 22.28
N TYR A 374 0.99 -22.80 21.82
CA TYR A 374 1.07 -22.27 20.46
C TYR A 374 2.26 -21.32 20.38
N VAL A 375 3.06 -21.46 19.33
CA VAL A 375 4.17 -20.58 19.02
C VAL A 375 3.80 -19.78 17.78
N LEU A 376 3.76 -18.48 17.94
CA LEU A 376 3.55 -17.50 16.86
C LEU A 376 4.92 -17.16 16.30
N GLY A 377 5.11 -17.43 15.04
CA GLY A 377 6.33 -17.13 14.33
C GLY A 377 5.99 -16.79 12.89
N TYR A 378 6.85 -17.19 11.97
CA TYR A 378 6.49 -17.11 10.55
C TYR A 378 5.25 -17.96 10.24
N TYR A 379 5.21 -19.21 10.81
CA TYR A 379 4.07 -20.11 10.82
C TYR A 379 3.52 -20.30 12.24
N LEU A 380 2.31 -20.86 12.35
CA LEU A 380 1.74 -21.28 13.63
C LEU A 380 2.19 -22.71 13.94
N TRP A 381 2.85 -22.88 15.07
CA TRP A 381 3.29 -24.16 15.61
C TRP A 381 2.62 -24.46 16.92
N THR A 382 2.55 -25.75 17.29
CA THR A 382 2.29 -26.18 18.66
C THR A 382 3.46 -26.97 19.21
N ILE A 383 3.71 -26.82 20.51
CA ILE A 383 4.60 -27.67 21.30
C ILE A 383 3.72 -28.40 22.30
N THR A 384 3.71 -29.72 22.26
CA THR A 384 2.84 -30.54 23.09
C THR A 384 3.66 -31.41 24.05
N LYS A 385 3.33 -31.33 25.35
CA LYS A 385 3.88 -32.21 26.38
C LYS A 385 3.30 -33.61 26.21
N PRO A 386 4.12 -34.67 26.06
CA PRO A 386 3.60 -36.02 25.96
C PRO A 386 3.07 -36.52 27.31
N ALA A 387 2.18 -37.52 27.27
CA ALA A 387 1.56 -38.06 28.45
C ALA A 387 2.49 -39.00 29.28
N ASP A 388 3.62 -39.40 28.72
CA ASP A 388 4.54 -40.44 29.21
C ASP A 388 5.93 -39.91 29.60
N ASP A 389 6.04 -38.60 29.93
CA ASP A 389 7.31 -37.91 30.23
C ASP A 389 8.38 -37.99 29.12
N GLY A 390 7.93 -38.26 27.91
CA GLY A 390 8.79 -38.24 26.70
C GLY A 390 9.20 -36.84 26.26
N TYR A 391 9.85 -36.76 25.13
CA TYR A 391 10.24 -35.49 24.51
C TYR A 391 9.00 -34.71 24.01
N TYR A 392 8.98 -33.39 24.18
CA TYR A 392 7.96 -32.53 23.61
C TYR A 392 7.89 -32.68 22.07
N ILE A 393 6.68 -32.64 21.55
CA ILE A 393 6.41 -32.81 20.12
C ILE A 393 6.05 -31.46 19.54
N THR A 394 6.76 -31.05 18.48
CA THR A 394 6.41 -29.86 17.69
C THR A 394 5.57 -30.27 16.49
N THR A 395 4.51 -29.51 16.25
CA THR A 395 3.62 -29.71 15.08
C THR A 395 3.32 -28.37 14.44
N GLN A 396 3.55 -28.25 13.14
CA GLN A 396 3.11 -27.11 12.37
C GLN A 396 1.59 -27.17 12.17
N VAL A 397 0.86 -26.13 12.60
CA VAL A 397 -0.60 -26.05 12.51
C VAL A 397 -1.05 -25.52 11.16
N THR A 398 -0.29 -24.58 10.61
CA THR A 398 -0.52 -24.06 9.27
C THR A 398 0.09 -25.01 8.24
N PRO A 399 -0.68 -25.48 7.27
CA PRO A 399 -0.11 -26.27 6.18
C PRO A 399 0.85 -25.39 5.35
N ASP A 400 1.86 -26.04 4.75
CA ASP A 400 2.65 -25.40 3.70
C ASP A 400 1.71 -24.96 2.58
N ILE A 401 1.85 -23.78 2.18
CA ILE A 401 0.95 -22.85 1.51
C ILE A 401 0.34 -23.37 0.22
N TYR A 402 -0.99 -23.34 0.17
CA TYR A 402 -1.72 -23.19 -1.09
C TYR A 402 -2.88 -22.22 -0.86
N TYR A 403 -2.82 -21.03 -1.45
CA TYR A 403 -3.87 -19.98 -1.43
C TYR A 403 -5.27 -20.44 -1.87
N TYR A 404 -5.39 -21.65 -2.39
CA TYR A 404 -6.65 -22.21 -2.91
C TYR A 404 -7.37 -23.15 -1.95
N THR A 405 -6.85 -23.38 -0.76
CA THR A 405 -7.59 -24.15 0.21
C THR A 405 -8.51 -23.21 1.00
N LEU A 406 -9.70 -23.70 1.34
CA LEU A 406 -10.65 -23.03 2.26
C LEU A 406 -10.05 -22.75 3.66
N SER A 407 -8.77 -22.99 3.87
CA SER A 407 -8.08 -22.95 5.14
C SER A 407 -6.69 -22.34 4.98
N TYR A 408 -6.65 -21.04 4.63
CA TYR A 408 -5.43 -20.27 4.52
C TYR A 408 -5.25 -19.36 5.74
N LEU A 409 -4.04 -19.36 6.32
CA LEU A 409 -3.59 -18.37 7.29
C LEU A 409 -2.38 -17.65 6.72
N HIS A 410 -2.44 -16.31 6.67
CA HIS A 410 -1.29 -15.51 6.27
C HIS A 410 -0.12 -15.69 7.26
N VAL A 411 1.07 -15.61 6.76
CA VAL A 411 2.32 -15.74 7.54
C VAL A 411 2.61 -14.50 8.38
N GLY A 412 3.64 -14.58 9.23
CA GLY A 412 4.06 -13.47 10.07
C GLY A 412 3.05 -13.18 11.19
N LEU A 413 3.05 -14.03 12.23
CA LEU A 413 2.05 -13.99 13.29
C LEU A 413 2.51 -13.10 14.46
N HIS A 414 1.63 -12.24 14.96
CA HIS A 414 1.91 -11.31 16.05
C HIS A 414 1.08 -11.58 17.30
N THR A 415 -0.17 -11.98 17.14
CA THR A 415 -1.11 -12.12 18.27
C THR A 415 -2.13 -13.22 18.02
N MET A 416 -2.62 -13.82 19.10
CA MET A 416 -3.64 -14.86 19.05
C MET A 416 -4.54 -14.74 20.28
N ALA A 417 -5.86 -14.87 20.09
CA ALA A 417 -6.83 -14.83 21.18
C ALA A 417 -7.88 -15.93 21.01
N PHE A 418 -8.04 -16.75 22.05
CA PHE A 418 -9.09 -17.77 22.10
C PHE A 418 -10.47 -17.16 22.38
N ASN A 419 -11.50 -17.70 21.75
CA ASN A 419 -12.88 -17.36 22.06
C ASN A 419 -13.23 -17.87 23.50
N PRO A 420 -13.53 -16.97 24.44
CA PRO A 420 -13.82 -17.36 25.82
C PRO A 420 -15.08 -18.24 25.96
N ASN A 421 -16.00 -18.17 24.98
CA ASN A 421 -17.23 -18.97 24.95
C ASN A 421 -17.06 -20.31 24.24
N ASN A 422 -16.07 -20.41 23.34
CA ASN A 422 -15.76 -21.63 22.61
C ASN A 422 -14.26 -21.76 22.38
N PRO A 423 -13.51 -22.32 23.33
CA PRO A 423 -12.04 -22.42 23.24
C PRO A 423 -11.51 -23.27 22.07
N GLN A 424 -12.37 -23.83 21.22
CA GLN A 424 -12.00 -24.47 19.98
C GLN A 424 -11.87 -23.46 18.82
N GLU A 425 -12.29 -22.21 19.04
CA GLU A 425 -12.19 -21.13 18.08
C GLU A 425 -11.23 -20.06 18.61
N PHE A 426 -10.46 -19.46 17.70
CA PHE A 426 -9.55 -18.37 18.03
C PHE A 426 -9.33 -17.47 16.82
N TYR A 427 -8.93 -16.22 17.07
CA TYR A 427 -8.41 -15.32 16.08
C TYR A 427 -6.89 -15.29 16.11
N VAL A 428 -6.29 -15.03 14.93
CA VAL A 428 -4.84 -14.80 14.74
C VAL A 428 -4.65 -13.51 13.98
N GLY A 429 -3.82 -12.63 14.51
CA GLY A 429 -3.34 -11.41 13.85
C GLY A 429 -2.01 -11.68 13.16
N THR A 430 -1.93 -11.29 11.89
CA THR A 430 -0.79 -11.57 11.00
C THR A 430 -0.34 -10.31 10.28
N ASP A 431 0.75 -10.38 9.51
CA ASP A 431 1.20 -9.31 8.60
C ASP A 431 0.16 -8.97 7.53
N GLY A 432 -0.69 -9.93 7.15
CA GLY A 432 -1.75 -9.79 6.15
C GLY A 432 -3.16 -9.64 6.71
N GLY A 433 -3.29 -9.23 7.98
CA GLY A 433 -4.59 -8.96 8.61
C GLY A 433 -5.00 -9.99 9.65
N VAL A 434 -6.30 -10.21 9.80
CA VAL A 434 -6.90 -11.05 10.84
C VAL A 434 -7.58 -12.27 10.25
N TYR A 435 -7.33 -13.42 10.87
CA TYR A 435 -7.89 -14.71 10.49
C TYR A 435 -8.54 -15.38 11.70
N LYS A 436 -9.61 -16.14 11.45
CA LYS A 436 -10.31 -16.91 12.49
C LYS A 436 -10.17 -18.40 12.23
N PHE A 437 -9.69 -19.15 13.20
CA PHE A 437 -9.82 -20.60 13.21
C PHE A 437 -11.20 -20.98 13.74
N GLY A 438 -11.95 -21.79 13.00
CA GLY A 438 -13.31 -22.20 13.34
C GLY A 438 -13.89 -23.19 12.36
N LYS A 439 -15.20 -23.48 12.50
CA LYS A 439 -15.91 -24.35 11.56
C LYS A 439 -16.02 -23.71 10.18
N VAL A 440 -15.61 -24.42 9.15
CA VAL A 440 -15.67 -24.00 7.73
C VAL A 440 -16.88 -24.63 7.04
N THR A 441 -16.98 -25.98 7.09
CA THR A 441 -18.10 -26.75 6.51
C THR A 441 -18.36 -28.01 7.31
N GLY A 442 -19.61 -28.26 7.70
CA GLY A 442 -19.96 -29.43 8.52
C GLY A 442 -19.19 -29.46 9.82
N ASP A 443 -18.42 -30.52 10.05
CA ASP A 443 -17.55 -30.67 11.23
C ASP A 443 -16.06 -30.38 10.94
N SER A 444 -15.75 -29.82 9.76
CA SER A 444 -14.38 -29.45 9.38
C SER A 444 -14.04 -28.07 9.93
N TYR A 445 -12.87 -27.94 10.55
CA TYR A 445 -12.29 -26.71 11.06
C TYR A 445 -11.20 -26.22 10.11
N GLY A 446 -11.02 -24.91 10.05
CA GLY A 446 -9.98 -24.29 9.24
C GLY A 446 -9.87 -22.79 9.52
N PHE A 447 -8.95 -22.13 8.83
CA PHE A 447 -8.78 -20.68 8.90
C PHE A 447 -9.67 -19.96 7.90
N LEU A 448 -10.36 -18.93 8.37
CA LEU A 448 -11.22 -18.05 7.61
C LEU A 448 -10.60 -16.67 7.54
N ASN A 449 -10.53 -16.08 6.35
CA ASN A 449 -10.15 -14.67 6.18
C ASN A 449 -11.26 -13.77 6.76
N CYS A 450 -10.88 -12.89 7.68
CA CYS A 450 -11.77 -11.97 8.40
C CYS A 450 -11.36 -10.51 8.16
N ASN A 451 -11.03 -10.11 6.93
CA ASN A 451 -10.50 -8.78 6.64
C ASN A 451 -11.51 -7.81 6.01
N ARG A 452 -12.80 -8.15 5.89
CA ARG A 452 -13.79 -7.25 5.29
C ARG A 452 -13.93 -5.93 6.08
N ASN A 453 -13.73 -4.81 5.37
CA ASN A 453 -13.70 -3.45 5.91
C ASN A 453 -12.57 -3.20 6.93
N TYR A 454 -11.54 -4.05 6.93
CA TYR A 454 -10.32 -3.85 7.73
C TYR A 454 -9.22 -3.25 6.84
N ILE A 455 -9.35 -1.95 6.55
CA ILE A 455 -8.50 -1.24 5.57
C ILE A 455 -7.21 -0.78 6.24
N THR A 456 -6.24 -1.67 6.31
CA THR A 456 -4.96 -1.45 6.99
C THR A 456 -3.75 -1.92 6.19
N ALA A 457 -3.96 -2.29 4.91
CA ALA A 457 -2.89 -2.77 4.04
C ALA A 457 -1.80 -1.72 3.82
N ARG A 458 -0.53 -2.17 3.84
CA ARG A 458 0.66 -1.33 3.63
C ARG A 458 1.02 -1.32 2.14
N MET A 459 0.77 -0.19 1.45
CA MET A 459 1.01 -0.04 0.02
C MET A 459 2.14 0.95 -0.26
N PHE A 460 3.05 0.57 -1.18
CA PHE A 460 4.21 1.39 -1.58
C PHE A 460 4.02 2.10 -2.91
N ASN A 461 3.21 1.54 -3.81
CA ASN A 461 3.09 2.01 -5.18
C ASN A 461 1.67 1.84 -5.69
N VAL A 462 1.27 2.69 -6.64
CA VAL A 462 -0.02 2.61 -7.32
C VAL A 462 0.15 2.80 -8.82
N GLY A 463 -0.46 1.91 -9.62
CA GLY A 463 -0.70 2.05 -11.04
C GLY A 463 -2.20 2.16 -11.30
N PHE A 464 -2.61 2.97 -12.27
CA PHE A 464 -4.02 3.16 -12.61
C PHE A 464 -4.23 3.07 -14.12
N SER A 465 -5.46 2.74 -14.52
CA SER A 465 -5.92 2.71 -15.90
C SER A 465 -6.66 4.00 -16.26
N GLY A 466 -7.32 4.02 -17.41
CA GLY A 466 -8.26 5.09 -17.77
C GLY A 466 -9.57 5.12 -16.99
N LYS A 467 -9.78 4.19 -16.04
CA LYS A 467 -10.95 4.14 -15.16
C LYS A 467 -10.57 4.52 -13.73
N ASP A 468 -11.40 5.33 -13.07
CA ASP A 468 -11.15 5.82 -11.72
C ASP A 468 -11.27 4.76 -10.62
N THR A 469 -12.04 3.70 -10.84
CA THR A 469 -12.29 2.63 -9.86
C THR A 469 -11.34 1.45 -9.95
N ARG A 470 -10.38 1.45 -10.91
CA ARG A 470 -9.47 0.34 -11.15
C ARG A 470 -8.02 0.74 -10.98
N VAL A 471 -7.36 0.16 -9.98
CA VAL A 471 -5.95 0.39 -9.69
C VAL A 471 -5.19 -0.90 -9.43
N LEU A 472 -3.89 -0.86 -9.70
CA LEU A 472 -2.93 -1.87 -9.31
C LEU A 472 -2.11 -1.31 -8.16
N ALA A 473 -1.97 -2.03 -7.06
CA ALA A 473 -1.20 -1.59 -5.91
C ALA A 473 -0.10 -2.60 -5.57
N ALA A 474 1.07 -2.08 -5.22
CA ALA A 474 2.17 -2.89 -4.74
C ALA A 474 2.23 -2.81 -3.21
N GLY A 475 2.04 -3.94 -2.55
CA GLY A 475 1.95 -4.04 -1.09
C GLY A 475 3.18 -4.69 -0.46
N LEU A 476 3.44 -4.31 0.77
CA LEU A 476 4.23 -5.12 1.69
C LEU A 476 3.35 -6.33 2.07
N ASP A 477 3.90 -7.52 2.08
CA ASP A 477 3.27 -8.79 2.47
C ASP A 477 2.12 -9.27 1.58
N HIS A 478 1.60 -8.43 0.66
CA HIS A 478 0.51 -8.79 -0.25
C HIS A 478 0.91 -8.95 -1.71
N GLY A 479 2.15 -8.64 -2.06
CA GLY A 479 2.56 -8.65 -3.46
C GLY A 479 1.83 -7.58 -4.28
N THR A 480 1.57 -7.87 -5.55
CA THR A 480 0.80 -6.98 -6.42
C THR A 480 -0.68 -7.32 -6.35
N VAL A 481 -1.50 -6.33 -6.08
CA VAL A 481 -2.95 -6.45 -5.89
C VAL A 481 -3.67 -5.58 -6.92
N LEU A 482 -4.57 -6.18 -7.71
CA LEU A 482 -5.54 -5.45 -8.51
C LEU A 482 -6.75 -5.13 -7.63
N ILE A 483 -7.09 -3.86 -7.51
CA ILE A 483 -8.25 -3.37 -6.77
C ILE A 483 -9.28 -2.90 -7.80
N GLU A 484 -10.45 -3.52 -7.79
CA GLU A 484 -11.57 -3.12 -8.65
C GLU A 484 -12.77 -2.75 -7.77
N GLY A 485 -13.22 -1.50 -7.88
CA GLY A 485 -14.44 -1.00 -7.25
C GLY A 485 -15.66 -1.15 -8.16
N ASP A 486 -16.86 -1.08 -7.58
CA ASP A 486 -18.10 -0.96 -8.33
C ASP A 486 -18.41 0.52 -8.59
N GLU A 487 -18.45 0.92 -9.86
CA GLU A 487 -18.74 2.31 -10.27
C GLU A 487 -20.12 2.80 -9.82
N ASN A 488 -21.06 1.88 -9.58
CA ASN A 488 -22.44 2.19 -9.19
C ASN A 488 -22.71 2.06 -7.69
N ALA A 489 -21.77 1.55 -6.92
CA ALA A 489 -21.90 1.40 -5.47
C ALA A 489 -20.75 2.15 -4.80
N ASN A 490 -21.01 2.88 -3.74
CA ASN A 490 -19.96 3.46 -2.86
C ASN A 490 -19.19 2.36 -2.10
N ASN A 491 -18.90 1.25 -2.76
CA ASN A 491 -18.22 0.11 -2.18
C ASN A 491 -16.71 0.25 -2.40
N LEU A 492 -15.99 0.01 -1.34
CA LEU A 492 -14.55 -0.19 -1.39
C LEU A 492 -14.20 -1.31 -2.36
N GLY A 493 -13.13 -1.16 -3.10
CA GLY A 493 -12.68 -2.16 -4.05
C GLY A 493 -12.20 -3.43 -3.36
N THR A 494 -12.53 -4.57 -3.95
CA THR A 494 -12.01 -5.87 -3.53
C THR A 494 -10.66 -6.09 -4.18
N GLY A 495 -9.66 -6.45 -3.38
CA GLY A 495 -8.32 -6.78 -3.86
C GLY A 495 -8.27 -8.22 -4.42
N ILE A 496 -7.64 -8.36 -5.56
CA ILE A 496 -7.33 -9.63 -6.22
C ILE A 496 -5.82 -9.73 -6.36
N TRP A 497 -5.20 -10.79 -5.83
CA TRP A 497 -3.77 -11.04 -6.04
C TRP A 497 -3.46 -11.36 -7.49
N ILE A 498 -2.48 -10.64 -8.05
CA ILE A 498 -1.95 -10.90 -9.38
C ILE A 498 -0.58 -11.55 -9.22
N ASN A 499 -0.49 -12.85 -9.55
CA ASN A 499 0.74 -13.60 -9.47
C ASN A 499 1.36 -13.83 -10.86
N PRO A 500 2.49 -13.20 -11.19
CA PRO A 500 3.27 -13.57 -12.35
C PRO A 500 3.87 -14.97 -12.19
N GLY A 501 3.77 -15.82 -13.21
CA GLY A 501 4.39 -17.14 -13.22
C GLY A 501 3.42 -18.34 -13.20
N GLY A 502 2.11 -18.12 -13.04
CA GLY A 502 1.09 -19.17 -13.13
C GLY A 502 1.10 -20.19 -11.98
N GLN A 503 0.12 -21.09 -11.98
CA GLN A 503 -0.13 -22.05 -10.90
C GLN A 503 0.97 -23.11 -10.68
N ASN A 504 1.93 -23.23 -11.58
CA ASN A 504 2.86 -24.35 -11.60
C ASN A 504 4.31 -24.06 -11.26
N GLU A 505 4.69 -22.79 -11.06
CA GLU A 505 6.11 -22.42 -10.90
C GLU A 505 6.51 -21.98 -9.49
N GLY A 506 5.83 -22.42 -8.44
CA GLY A 506 6.29 -22.19 -7.06
C GLY A 506 6.46 -20.72 -6.65
N LEU A 507 5.91 -19.78 -7.44
CA LEU A 507 5.92 -18.33 -7.19
C LEU A 507 4.74 -17.88 -6.34
N TYR A 508 4.05 -18.81 -5.70
CA TYR A 508 3.23 -18.50 -4.52
C TYR A 508 4.18 -18.12 -3.39
N ASN A 509 4.74 -16.95 -3.51
CA ASN A 509 5.59 -16.47 -2.46
C ASN A 509 4.75 -15.69 -1.49
N GLU A 510 4.64 -16.23 -0.31
CA GLU A 510 4.32 -15.53 0.92
C GLU A 510 5.29 -14.36 1.17
N ASP A 511 6.46 -14.36 0.53
CA ASP A 511 7.33 -13.21 0.35
C ASP A 511 6.89 -12.27 -0.75
N ALA A 512 5.60 -12.19 -1.00
CA ALA A 512 5.03 -11.37 -2.05
C ALA A 512 5.22 -9.87 -1.76
N GLN A 513 6.46 -9.46 -1.72
CA GLN A 513 6.81 -8.04 -1.75
C GLN A 513 6.79 -7.62 -3.21
N ALA A 514 5.86 -6.73 -3.53
CA ALA A 514 5.77 -6.16 -4.86
C ALA A 514 6.63 -4.91 -4.94
N GLY A 515 7.30 -4.78 -6.07
CA GLY A 515 7.88 -3.52 -6.49
C GLY A 515 6.87 -2.65 -7.25
N PRO A 516 7.31 -1.56 -7.86
CA PRO A 516 6.50 -0.69 -8.70
C PRO A 516 5.71 -1.43 -9.76
N CYS A 517 4.49 -0.96 -10.03
CA CYS A 517 3.54 -1.53 -10.98
C CYS A 517 2.91 -0.44 -11.85
N ALA A 518 2.38 -0.84 -13.02
CA ALA A 518 1.70 0.07 -13.95
C ALA A 518 0.59 -0.65 -14.71
N ILE A 519 -0.46 0.09 -15.09
CA ILE A 519 -1.50 -0.33 -16.02
C ILE A 519 -1.45 0.60 -17.22
N SER A 520 -1.52 0.06 -18.43
CA SER A 520 -1.64 0.86 -19.66
C SER A 520 -3.02 1.51 -19.75
N CYS A 521 -3.06 2.78 -20.13
CA CYS A 521 -4.30 3.45 -20.50
C CYS A 521 -4.69 3.13 -21.96
N ILE A 522 -3.71 3.01 -22.86
CA ILE A 522 -3.93 2.62 -24.26
C ILE A 522 -4.53 1.21 -24.36
N ASN A 523 -4.00 0.27 -23.56
CA ASN A 523 -4.53 -1.08 -23.47
C ASN A 523 -4.74 -1.49 -21.99
N PRO A 524 -5.91 -1.23 -21.38
CA PRO A 524 -6.15 -1.44 -19.96
C PRO A 524 -6.02 -2.89 -19.47
N LYS A 525 -5.90 -3.86 -20.37
CA LYS A 525 -5.57 -5.26 -20.03
C LYS A 525 -4.07 -5.49 -19.90
N THR A 526 -3.24 -4.55 -20.38
CA THR A 526 -1.78 -4.66 -20.24
C THR A 526 -1.36 -4.10 -18.89
N VAL A 527 -0.75 -4.95 -18.09
CA VAL A 527 -0.20 -4.62 -16.77
C VAL A 527 1.27 -5.00 -16.68
N PHE A 528 2.02 -4.20 -15.92
CA PHE A 528 3.43 -4.40 -15.63
C PHE A 528 3.61 -4.51 -14.12
N VAL A 529 4.38 -5.49 -13.68
CA VAL A 529 4.67 -5.72 -12.27
C VAL A 529 6.11 -6.11 -12.06
N THR A 530 6.68 -5.67 -10.95
CA THR A 530 7.96 -6.16 -10.44
C THR A 530 7.70 -6.99 -9.19
N THR A 531 8.52 -8.03 -8.97
CA THR A 531 8.35 -8.97 -7.86
C THR A 531 9.63 -9.15 -7.08
N LYS A 532 9.52 -9.75 -5.88
CA LYS A 532 10.66 -10.18 -5.04
C LYS A 532 11.77 -9.12 -4.90
N GLY A 533 11.39 -7.93 -4.46
CA GLY A 533 12.40 -6.90 -4.25
C GLY A 533 13.06 -6.40 -5.54
N GLY A 534 12.37 -6.53 -6.69
CA GLY A 534 12.83 -5.97 -7.96
C GLY A 534 13.73 -6.84 -8.79
N ASP A 535 13.90 -8.14 -8.47
CA ASP A 535 14.70 -9.06 -9.27
C ASP A 535 14.01 -9.64 -10.50
N HIS A 536 12.67 -9.38 -10.66
CA HIS A 536 11.91 -9.77 -11.84
C HIS A 536 10.95 -8.66 -12.29
N LEU A 537 10.79 -8.53 -13.60
CA LEU A 537 9.85 -7.64 -14.26
C LEU A 537 8.99 -8.46 -15.23
N TYR A 538 7.69 -8.38 -15.05
CA TYR A 538 6.72 -9.10 -15.86
C TYR A 538 5.72 -8.17 -16.53
N ARG A 539 5.16 -8.59 -17.67
CA ARG A 539 4.00 -7.97 -18.30
C ARG A 539 2.92 -9.00 -18.62
N SER A 540 1.65 -8.61 -18.57
CA SER A 540 0.49 -9.39 -18.96
C SER A 540 -0.39 -8.58 -19.90
N GLN A 541 -1.04 -9.23 -20.89
CA GLN A 541 -2.04 -8.62 -21.77
C GLN A 541 -3.49 -8.99 -21.41
N THR A 542 -3.66 -9.70 -20.28
CA THR A 542 -4.94 -10.26 -19.82
C THR A 542 -5.29 -9.78 -18.41
N ALA A 543 -4.83 -8.59 -18.03
CA ALA A 543 -5.02 -8.02 -16.69
C ALA A 543 -4.48 -8.91 -15.55
N GLY A 544 -3.43 -9.69 -15.82
CA GLY A 544 -2.82 -10.58 -14.85
C GLY A 544 -3.47 -11.96 -14.74
N ALA A 545 -4.48 -12.29 -15.57
CA ALA A 545 -5.08 -13.63 -15.61
C ALA A 545 -4.12 -14.65 -16.22
N ASP A 546 -3.43 -14.27 -17.30
CA ASP A 546 -2.36 -15.05 -17.91
C ASP A 546 -1.10 -14.22 -18.00
N TRP A 547 -0.07 -14.67 -17.35
CA TRP A 547 1.26 -14.15 -17.56
C TRP A 547 1.90 -14.95 -18.68
N VAL A 548 2.07 -14.34 -19.84
CA VAL A 548 2.85 -14.97 -20.90
C VAL A 548 4.24 -15.19 -20.31
N SER A 549 4.68 -16.42 -20.27
CA SER A 549 5.88 -16.93 -19.57
C SER A 549 7.20 -16.32 -20.04
N THR A 550 7.15 -15.30 -20.87
CA THR A 550 8.32 -14.57 -21.27
C THR A 550 8.51 -13.41 -20.32
N ASN A 551 9.46 -13.55 -19.44
CA ASN A 551 10.15 -12.44 -18.83
C ASN A 551 10.32 -11.35 -19.91
N PHE A 552 9.80 -10.16 -19.64
CA PHE A 552 9.93 -8.98 -20.51
C PHE A 552 11.40 -8.69 -20.85
N THR A 553 12.30 -9.28 -20.11
CA THR A 553 13.75 -9.16 -20.19
C THR A 553 14.47 -10.45 -20.62
N SER A 554 13.74 -11.52 -21.04
CA SER A 554 14.29 -12.85 -21.25
C SER A 554 15.21 -13.00 -22.46
N SER A 555 15.24 -12.04 -23.36
CA SER A 555 16.13 -12.05 -24.53
C SER A 555 17.62 -11.83 -24.22
N GLY A 556 18.00 -11.68 -22.95
CA GLY A 556 19.38 -11.38 -22.55
C GLY A 556 19.83 -9.95 -22.82
N SER A 557 18.91 -9.08 -23.25
CA SER A 557 19.19 -7.67 -23.54
C SER A 557 19.32 -6.81 -22.29
N ILE A 558 18.67 -7.20 -21.16
CA ILE A 558 18.84 -6.57 -19.86
C ILE A 558 19.15 -7.64 -18.82
N SER A 559 20.17 -7.39 -17.97
CA SER A 559 20.41 -8.17 -16.76
C SER A 559 19.91 -7.39 -15.56
N ILE A 560 18.74 -7.77 -15.02
CA ILE A 560 18.22 -7.16 -13.79
C ILE A 560 19.07 -7.66 -12.61
N SER A 561 19.64 -6.70 -11.86
CA SER A 561 20.44 -6.99 -10.67
C SER A 561 19.54 -7.06 -9.44
N THR A 562 19.73 -8.07 -8.59
CA THR A 562 19.02 -8.26 -7.31
C THR A 562 19.44 -7.26 -6.21
N SER A 563 20.20 -6.24 -6.51
CA SER A 563 20.78 -5.31 -5.54
C SER A 563 19.83 -4.21 -5.06
N SER A 564 18.65 -4.04 -5.67
CA SER A 564 17.66 -3.04 -5.29
C SER A 564 16.39 -3.73 -4.77
N PHE A 565 15.91 -3.32 -3.59
CA PHE A 565 14.63 -3.80 -3.05
C PHE A 565 13.44 -3.41 -3.94
N ARG A 566 13.47 -2.21 -4.52
CA ARG A 566 12.49 -1.73 -5.50
C ARG A 566 13.18 -1.50 -6.84
N LEU A 567 12.61 -2.05 -7.90
CA LEU A 567 13.02 -1.78 -9.27
C LEU A 567 12.14 -0.66 -9.83
N PRO A 568 12.60 0.60 -9.88
CA PRO A 568 11.79 1.68 -10.43
C PRO A 568 11.49 1.43 -11.90
N ILE A 569 10.21 1.49 -12.24
CA ILE A 569 9.67 1.43 -13.59
C ILE A 569 8.81 2.64 -13.86
N LEU A 570 8.72 3.05 -15.13
CA LEU A 570 7.83 4.12 -15.57
C LEU A 570 7.28 3.79 -16.95
N LEU A 571 5.94 3.77 -17.07
CA LEU A 571 5.23 3.69 -18.32
C LEU A 571 4.83 5.12 -18.74
N TYR A 572 5.29 5.55 -19.93
CA TYR A 572 4.89 6.78 -20.56
C TYR A 572 4.05 6.46 -21.78
N GLU A 573 2.87 7.04 -21.88
CA GLU A 573 1.93 6.84 -22.99
C GLU A 573 1.42 8.17 -23.49
N LYS A 574 1.11 8.24 -24.79
CA LYS A 574 0.54 9.42 -25.42
C LYS A 574 -0.32 9.02 -26.63
N TYR A 575 -1.47 9.67 -26.79
CA TYR A 575 -2.40 9.44 -27.89
C TYR A 575 -2.15 10.38 -29.10
N ASP A 576 -1.42 11.47 -28.89
CA ASP A 576 -1.17 12.55 -29.87
C ASP A 576 0.32 12.91 -29.97
N ASP A 577 1.21 11.94 -29.92
CA ASP A 577 2.66 12.13 -29.95
C ASP A 577 3.14 12.50 -31.36
N ALA A 578 3.23 13.81 -31.62
CA ALA A 578 3.75 14.32 -32.88
C ALA A 578 5.24 13.98 -33.13
N LEU A 579 5.98 13.59 -32.09
CA LEU A 579 7.39 13.22 -32.13
C LEU A 579 7.62 11.71 -32.24
N ASN A 580 6.54 10.90 -32.24
CA ASN A 580 6.69 9.47 -32.45
C ASN A 580 7.24 9.20 -33.85
N PRO A 581 8.39 8.56 -34.05
CA PRO A 581 8.94 8.30 -35.40
C PRO A 581 8.28 7.12 -36.09
N GLU A 582 7.37 6.42 -35.43
CA GLU A 582 6.70 5.26 -35.99
C GLU A 582 5.68 5.68 -37.04
N THR A 583 5.54 4.82 -38.05
CA THR A 583 4.54 4.93 -39.11
C THR A 583 3.75 3.65 -39.25
N VAL A 584 2.54 3.75 -39.76
CA VAL A 584 1.64 2.64 -40.05
C VAL A 584 1.05 2.77 -41.45
N TRP A 585 0.63 1.66 -42.05
CA TRP A 585 0.02 1.64 -43.36
C TRP A 585 -1.48 1.61 -43.28
N PHE A 586 -2.17 2.51 -43.96
CA PHE A 586 -3.59 2.44 -44.23
C PHE A 586 -3.81 1.83 -45.65
N TYR A 587 -4.66 0.85 -45.78
CA TYR A 587 -5.06 0.20 -47.01
C TYR A 587 -6.49 0.59 -47.34
N ALA A 588 -6.71 1.16 -48.52
CA ALA A 588 -8.01 1.63 -48.96
C ALA A 588 -8.88 0.44 -49.47
N GLU A 589 -10.04 0.28 -48.84
CA GLU A 589 -11.05 -0.72 -49.25
C GLU A 589 -12.09 -0.18 -50.23
N GLU A 590 -12.07 1.15 -50.47
CA GLU A 590 -12.90 1.90 -51.41
C GLU A 590 -12.15 3.14 -51.93
N ASP A 591 -12.74 3.88 -52.88
CA ASP A 591 -12.18 5.12 -53.36
C ASP A 591 -12.43 6.26 -52.37
N TYR A 592 -11.36 6.83 -51.81
CA TYR A 592 -11.42 8.01 -50.93
C TYR A 592 -11.03 9.30 -51.61
N GLN A 593 -11.72 10.39 -51.32
CA GLN A 593 -11.37 11.72 -51.77
C GLN A 593 -10.37 12.40 -50.82
N SER A 594 -9.61 13.39 -51.32
CA SER A 594 -8.82 14.26 -50.45
C SER A 594 -9.71 14.95 -49.46
N GLY A 595 -9.30 14.99 -48.16
CA GLY A 595 -10.06 15.53 -47.05
C GLY A 595 -10.99 14.49 -46.37
N ALA A 596 -11.05 13.26 -46.88
CA ALA A 596 -11.75 12.20 -46.18
C ALA A 596 -10.98 11.79 -44.91
N THR A 597 -11.71 11.56 -43.82
CA THR A 597 -11.15 11.02 -42.57
C THR A 597 -11.30 9.51 -42.57
N VAL A 598 -10.18 8.80 -42.39
CA VAL A 598 -10.11 7.34 -42.29
C VAL A 598 -9.62 6.95 -40.91
N GLN A 599 -10.07 5.79 -40.43
CA GLN A 599 -9.58 5.24 -39.17
C GLN A 599 -8.39 4.32 -39.45
N VAL A 600 -7.30 4.53 -38.74
CA VAL A 600 -6.03 3.80 -38.90
C VAL A 600 -5.69 3.14 -37.59
N MET A 601 -5.17 1.91 -37.63
CA MET A 601 -4.75 1.18 -36.41
C MET A 601 -3.28 1.48 -36.11
N SER A 602 -3.00 2.01 -34.92
CA SER A 602 -1.66 2.20 -34.38
C SER A 602 -0.89 0.89 -34.19
N LYS A 603 0.44 0.95 -34.18
CA LYS A 603 1.29 -0.18 -33.74
C LYS A 603 0.99 -0.65 -32.31
N ASN A 604 0.50 0.24 -31.45
CA ASN A 604 0.08 -0.07 -30.09
C ASN A 604 -1.35 -0.61 -30.00
N ASN A 605 -1.96 -0.96 -31.15
CA ASN A 605 -3.28 -1.55 -31.27
C ASN A 605 -4.40 -0.65 -30.72
N PHE A 606 -4.33 0.65 -31.01
CA PHE A 606 -5.33 1.65 -30.71
C PHE A 606 -5.71 2.41 -32.00
N PRO A 607 -7.01 2.61 -32.29
CA PRO A 607 -7.43 3.31 -33.51
C PRO A 607 -7.25 4.83 -33.38
N PHE A 608 -6.88 5.48 -34.49
CA PHE A 608 -6.84 6.93 -34.56
C PHE A 608 -7.37 7.41 -35.92
N ASN A 609 -7.84 8.64 -35.98
CA ASN A 609 -8.40 9.24 -37.16
C ASN A 609 -7.32 9.99 -37.96
N TYR A 610 -7.21 9.67 -39.27
CA TYR A 610 -6.30 10.35 -40.20
C TYR A 610 -7.07 11.01 -41.35
N THR A 611 -6.78 12.27 -41.64
CA THR A 611 -7.39 12.99 -42.77
C THR A 611 -6.48 12.89 -44.00
N LEU A 612 -6.98 12.29 -45.07
CA LEU A 612 -6.24 12.10 -46.29
C LEU A 612 -5.92 13.46 -46.95
N THR A 613 -4.66 13.68 -47.31
CA THR A 613 -4.20 14.90 -47.97
C THR A 613 -4.34 14.83 -49.48
N ALA A 614 -4.54 13.64 -50.07
CA ALA A 614 -4.75 13.38 -51.46
C ALA A 614 -5.79 12.26 -51.66
N PRO A 615 -6.43 12.14 -52.87
CA PRO A 615 -7.31 11.01 -53.12
C PRO A 615 -6.54 9.68 -53.07
N LEU A 616 -7.20 8.60 -52.58
CA LEU A 616 -6.64 7.28 -52.51
C LEU A 616 -7.63 6.29 -53.16
N ALA A 617 -7.18 5.54 -54.18
CA ALA A 617 -8.05 4.61 -54.88
C ALA A 617 -8.18 3.27 -54.11
N ASN A 618 -9.28 2.55 -54.36
CA ASN A 618 -9.50 1.21 -53.84
C ASN A 618 -8.32 0.27 -54.16
N GLY A 619 -7.76 -0.38 -53.16
CA GLY A 619 -6.60 -1.28 -53.23
C GLY A 619 -5.23 -0.58 -53.14
N ASP A 620 -5.19 0.76 -53.12
CA ASP A 620 -3.96 1.51 -52.83
C ASP A 620 -3.71 1.61 -51.31
N SER A 621 -2.49 1.99 -50.95
CA SER A 621 -2.10 2.19 -49.57
C SER A 621 -1.32 3.47 -49.36
N ILE A 622 -1.39 4.03 -48.17
CA ILE A 622 -0.62 5.19 -47.75
C ILE A 622 0.06 4.92 -46.39
N GLU A 623 1.31 5.30 -46.29
CA GLU A 623 2.03 5.32 -45.02
C GLU A 623 1.72 6.61 -44.29
N VAL A 624 1.28 6.49 -43.02
CA VAL A 624 0.90 7.64 -42.19
C VAL A 624 1.64 7.62 -40.86
N HIS A 625 1.88 8.79 -40.31
CA HIS A 625 2.47 8.92 -38.97
C HIS A 625 1.57 8.30 -37.91
N ASP A 626 2.14 7.51 -36.98
CA ASP A 626 1.46 6.93 -35.86
C ASP A 626 1.52 7.86 -34.61
N PRO A 627 0.43 8.51 -34.23
CA PRO A 627 0.44 9.44 -33.10
C PRO A 627 0.36 8.73 -31.74
N VAL A 628 0.09 7.42 -31.70
CA VAL A 628 -0.11 6.67 -30.44
C VAL A 628 1.18 6.01 -30.01
N SER A 629 1.84 6.56 -29.01
CA SER A 629 3.15 6.07 -28.56
C SER A 629 3.12 5.52 -27.14
N ALA A 630 4.03 4.57 -26.89
CA ALA A 630 4.29 4.04 -25.56
C ALA A 630 5.80 3.83 -25.37
N LYS A 631 6.32 4.30 -24.23
CA LYS A 631 7.72 4.07 -23.80
C LYS A 631 7.69 3.48 -22.40
N PHE A 632 8.58 2.53 -22.14
CA PHE A 632 8.73 1.94 -20.83
C PHE A 632 10.17 2.02 -20.36
N PHE A 633 10.37 2.45 -19.13
CA PHE A 633 11.68 2.68 -18.54
C PHE A 633 11.91 1.77 -17.35
N VAL A 634 13.17 1.33 -17.21
CA VAL A 634 13.63 0.56 -16.04
C VAL A 634 14.96 1.16 -15.58
N SER A 635 15.05 1.53 -14.31
CA SER A 635 16.31 2.01 -13.74
C SER A 635 16.97 0.93 -12.88
N LEU A 636 18.20 0.56 -13.26
CA LEU A 636 19.06 -0.33 -12.51
C LEU A 636 20.08 0.49 -11.70
N THR A 637 20.87 -0.19 -10.89
CA THR A 637 21.90 0.46 -10.04
C THR A 637 23.03 1.14 -10.82
N ASP A 638 23.24 0.75 -12.07
CA ASP A 638 24.34 1.20 -12.91
C ASP A 638 23.93 1.58 -14.33
N ALA A 639 22.65 1.49 -14.67
CA ALA A 639 22.12 1.82 -15.99
C ALA A 639 20.64 2.16 -16.00
N LEU A 640 20.21 3.00 -16.96
CA LEU A 640 18.81 3.24 -17.31
C LEU A 640 18.52 2.67 -18.69
N TYR A 641 17.46 1.90 -18.79
CA TYR A 641 17.01 1.30 -20.05
C TYR A 641 15.62 1.81 -20.45
N MET A 642 15.36 1.85 -21.75
CA MET A 642 14.10 2.22 -22.38
C MET A 642 13.69 1.19 -23.43
N THR A 643 12.39 0.89 -23.55
CA THR A 643 11.81 0.22 -24.72
C THR A 643 10.64 1.02 -25.27
N ARG A 644 10.39 0.92 -26.59
CA ARG A 644 9.27 1.56 -27.29
C ARG A 644 8.18 0.60 -27.71
N THR A 645 8.36 -0.68 -27.42
CA THR A 645 7.41 -1.74 -27.74
C THR A 645 6.82 -2.42 -26.51
N PRO A 646 6.49 -1.67 -25.42
CA PRO A 646 6.01 -2.29 -24.19
C PRO A 646 4.65 -2.96 -24.36
N LEU A 647 3.79 -2.44 -25.26
CA LEU A 647 2.45 -2.94 -25.52
C LEU A 647 2.37 -3.98 -26.65
N ILE A 648 3.47 -4.23 -27.37
CA ILE A 648 3.50 -5.17 -28.48
C ILE A 648 3.99 -6.54 -27.98
N PHE A 649 3.10 -7.51 -27.94
CA PHE A 649 3.38 -8.88 -27.44
C PHE A 649 3.78 -9.85 -28.55
N SER A 650 3.54 -9.52 -29.81
CA SER A 650 3.90 -10.34 -30.97
C SER A 650 5.40 -10.36 -31.30
N VAL A 651 6.14 -9.43 -30.73
CA VAL A 651 7.59 -9.32 -30.89
C VAL A 651 8.27 -9.23 -29.52
N GLU A 652 9.54 -9.61 -29.49
CA GLU A 652 10.37 -9.43 -28.31
C GLU A 652 10.66 -7.94 -28.10
N ALA A 653 10.58 -7.47 -26.82
CA ALA A 653 10.84 -6.06 -26.52
C ALA A 653 12.29 -5.70 -26.82
N GLN A 654 12.48 -4.69 -27.65
CA GLN A 654 13.82 -4.14 -27.91
C GLN A 654 14.14 -3.09 -26.84
N TRP A 655 15.30 -3.27 -26.20
CA TRP A 655 15.74 -2.38 -25.13
C TRP A 655 16.92 -1.53 -25.55
N TYR A 656 16.89 -0.26 -25.19
CA TYR A 656 17.94 0.73 -25.43
C TYR A 656 18.53 1.16 -24.09
N LYS A 657 19.85 1.14 -23.95
CA LYS A 657 20.53 1.71 -22.78
C LYS A 657 20.70 3.21 -22.99
N VAL A 658 20.06 4.01 -22.12
CA VAL A 658 20.02 5.47 -22.25
C VAL A 658 20.85 6.21 -21.21
N ALA A 659 21.33 5.52 -20.16
CA ALA A 659 22.37 6.02 -19.28
C ALA A 659 23.16 4.83 -18.69
N ASP A 660 24.43 5.03 -18.36
CA ASP A 660 25.19 4.05 -17.60
C ASP A 660 26.33 4.69 -16.78
N LYS A 661 26.90 3.83 -15.91
CA LYS A 661 27.99 4.22 -15.03
C LYS A 661 29.26 4.62 -15.78
N ALA A 662 29.56 3.96 -16.89
CA ALA A 662 30.83 4.13 -17.62
C ALA A 662 30.88 5.47 -18.34
N HIS A 663 29.75 5.93 -18.92
CA HIS A 663 29.68 7.15 -19.73
C HIS A 663 29.37 8.40 -18.91
N ALA A 664 28.51 8.28 -17.90
CA ALA A 664 27.99 9.46 -17.18
C ALA A 664 28.06 9.33 -15.64
N GLY A 665 28.73 8.33 -15.12
CA GLY A 665 28.77 8.11 -13.67
C GLY A 665 27.41 7.72 -13.06
N PHE A 666 26.45 7.28 -13.88
CA PHE A 666 25.12 6.87 -13.44
C PHE A 666 25.22 5.64 -12.56
N ALA A 667 25.23 5.85 -11.23
CA ALA A 667 25.42 4.79 -10.27
C ALA A 667 24.78 5.11 -8.92
N GLY A 668 24.13 4.15 -8.33
CA GLY A 668 23.43 4.20 -7.04
C GLY A 668 22.19 3.30 -7.06
N GLU A 669 21.57 3.10 -5.92
CA GLU A 669 20.26 2.44 -5.86
C GLU A 669 19.19 3.45 -6.27
N PRO A 670 18.49 3.27 -7.42
CA PRO A 670 17.47 4.21 -7.86
C PRO A 670 16.23 4.09 -6.99
N LEU A 671 15.63 5.23 -6.62
CA LEU A 671 14.40 5.29 -5.82
C LEU A 671 13.22 5.90 -6.60
N SER A 672 13.49 6.87 -7.46
CA SER A 672 12.43 7.63 -8.13
C SER A 672 12.80 7.97 -9.57
N MET A 673 11.76 8.03 -10.42
CA MET A 673 11.86 8.48 -11.80
C MET A 673 10.68 9.38 -12.15
N ALA A 674 10.93 10.43 -12.92
CA ALA A 674 9.89 11.27 -13.50
C ALA A 674 10.31 11.72 -14.91
N ILE A 675 9.34 11.78 -15.82
CA ILE A 675 9.57 12.19 -17.21
C ILE A 675 8.80 13.46 -17.55
N SER A 676 9.35 14.31 -18.40
CA SER A 676 8.64 15.46 -18.94
C SER A 676 7.45 15.06 -19.82
N ALA A 677 6.44 15.93 -19.90
CA ALA A 677 5.21 15.65 -20.66
C ALA A 677 5.43 15.41 -22.16
N ASP A 678 6.55 15.92 -22.72
CA ASP A 678 6.98 15.67 -24.09
C ASP A 678 7.73 14.32 -24.27
N GLY A 679 8.03 13.63 -23.17
CA GLY A 679 8.72 12.34 -23.18
C GLY A 679 10.21 12.42 -23.51
N ASP A 680 10.83 13.61 -23.43
CA ASP A 680 12.21 13.83 -23.87
C ASP A 680 13.24 13.92 -22.74
N ASN A 681 12.80 14.27 -21.52
CA ASN A 681 13.69 14.45 -20.37
C ASN A 681 13.25 13.58 -19.20
N MET A 682 14.12 12.65 -18.78
CA MET A 682 13.94 11.79 -17.61
C MET A 682 14.80 12.28 -16.45
N PHE A 683 14.22 12.38 -15.27
CA PHE A 683 14.92 12.64 -14.04
C PHE A 683 14.94 11.38 -13.16
N VAL A 684 16.11 11.08 -12.56
CA VAL A 684 16.28 9.88 -11.74
C VAL A 684 16.95 10.25 -10.42
N GLY A 685 16.26 9.95 -9.32
CA GLY A 685 16.75 10.14 -7.96
C GLY A 685 17.28 8.84 -7.35
N MET A 686 18.44 8.93 -6.69
CA MET A 686 19.14 7.80 -6.10
C MET A 686 19.12 7.83 -4.57
N LYS A 687 19.26 6.67 -3.96
CA LYS A 687 19.36 6.49 -2.50
C LYS A 687 20.60 7.14 -1.88
N ASN A 688 21.68 7.23 -2.64
CA ASN A 688 22.94 7.86 -2.22
C ASN A 688 22.97 9.38 -2.40
N GLY A 689 21.82 10.01 -2.71
CA GLY A 689 21.67 11.45 -2.89
C GLY A 689 22.06 11.95 -4.29
N LYS A 690 22.51 11.10 -5.18
CA LYS A 690 22.74 11.48 -6.58
C LYS A 690 21.43 11.75 -7.30
N PHE A 691 21.47 12.70 -8.21
CA PHE A 691 20.32 13.08 -9.01
C PHE A 691 20.75 13.30 -10.48
N PHE A 692 20.09 12.64 -11.41
CA PHE A 692 20.45 12.65 -12.82
C PHE A 692 19.31 13.17 -13.68
N ARG A 693 19.67 13.86 -14.76
CA ARG A 693 18.79 14.15 -15.89
C ARG A 693 19.31 13.43 -17.14
N VAL A 694 18.44 12.74 -17.86
CA VAL A 694 18.72 12.12 -19.17
C VAL A 694 17.84 12.83 -20.20
N SER A 695 18.43 13.54 -21.14
CA SER A 695 17.76 14.39 -22.14
C SER A 695 17.92 13.80 -23.54
N ASN A 696 17.12 14.25 -24.49
CA ASN A 696 17.07 13.84 -25.90
C ASN A 696 16.59 12.38 -26.05
N LEU A 697 15.67 11.94 -25.18
CA LEU A 697 15.13 10.56 -25.23
C LEU A 697 14.32 10.30 -26.53
N ASN A 698 13.76 11.34 -27.13
CA ASN A 698 13.01 11.24 -28.39
C ASN A 698 13.90 10.94 -29.62
N THR A 699 15.22 11.17 -29.51
CA THR A 699 16.19 10.91 -30.59
C THR A 699 16.71 9.46 -30.59
N VAL A 700 16.44 8.68 -29.53
CA VAL A 700 16.88 7.28 -29.35
C VAL A 700 16.02 6.35 -30.21
N LEU A 701 16.04 6.52 -31.55
CA LEU A 701 15.02 5.84 -32.26
C LEU A 701 15.29 5.37 -33.60
N ASP A 702 16.17 6.02 -34.22
CA ASP A 702 16.43 5.78 -35.59
C ASP A 702 17.56 4.82 -35.70
N ASP A 703 17.28 3.55 -35.38
CA ASP A 703 18.23 2.74 -35.92
C ASP A 703 17.94 1.34 -36.33
N ALA A 704 18.06 1.20 -37.56
CA ALA A 704 18.22 -0.04 -38.27
C ALA A 704 19.39 -0.92 -37.74
N THR A 705 20.27 -0.39 -36.87
CA THR A 705 21.43 -1.14 -36.36
C THR A 705 21.16 -1.84 -35.03
N GLY A 706 20.15 -1.40 -34.29
CA GLY A 706 19.69 -2.10 -33.08
C GLY A 706 20.74 -2.26 -31.96
N SER A 707 21.79 -1.42 -31.96
CA SER A 707 22.84 -1.51 -30.95
C SER A 707 22.44 -0.81 -29.67
N ILE A 708 22.32 -1.56 -28.57
CA ILE A 708 22.05 -1.04 -27.21
C ILE A 708 23.10 0.01 -26.80
N THR A 709 24.31 -0.06 -27.32
CA THR A 709 25.40 0.87 -27.03
C THR A 709 25.32 2.18 -27.78
N ASP A 710 24.73 2.21 -28.96
CA ASP A 710 24.70 3.41 -29.78
C ASP A 710 23.70 4.46 -29.25
N SER A 711 22.67 4.05 -28.56
CA SER A 711 21.71 4.94 -27.88
C SER A 711 22.33 5.82 -26.79
N LEU A 712 23.43 5.39 -26.15
CA LEU A 712 24.17 6.22 -25.17
C LEU A 712 24.81 7.46 -25.78
N PHE A 713 25.07 7.49 -27.08
CA PHE A 713 25.65 8.63 -27.77
C PHE A 713 24.60 9.60 -28.31
N GLN A 714 23.33 9.20 -28.33
CA GLN A 714 22.22 10.05 -28.80
C GLN A 714 21.60 10.86 -27.63
N VAL A 715 21.73 10.39 -26.40
CA VAL A 715 21.21 11.05 -25.20
C VAL A 715 22.30 11.85 -24.48
N THR A 716 21.87 12.78 -23.65
CA THR A 716 22.75 13.53 -22.75
C THR A 716 22.38 13.22 -21.30
N THR A 717 23.29 12.60 -20.56
CA THR A 717 23.12 12.35 -19.11
C THR A 717 23.92 13.38 -18.33
N THR A 718 23.25 14.09 -17.44
CA THR A 718 23.82 15.14 -16.56
C THR A 718 23.58 14.78 -15.11
N GLU A 719 24.64 14.70 -14.28
CA GLU A 719 24.51 14.63 -12.82
C GLU A 719 24.23 16.05 -12.30
N ILE A 720 23.14 16.22 -11.56
CA ILE A 720 22.72 17.51 -11.01
C ILE A 720 23.04 17.51 -9.50
N THR A 721 23.75 18.56 -9.06
CA THR A 721 24.05 18.72 -7.64
C THR A 721 22.90 19.40 -6.92
N LEU A 722 22.32 18.71 -5.93
CA LEU A 722 21.31 19.28 -5.03
C LEU A 722 21.97 19.93 -3.81
N PRO A 723 21.40 21.03 -3.26
CA PRO A 723 21.95 21.71 -2.06
C PRO A 723 21.60 20.93 -0.77
N MET A 724 22.02 19.68 -0.69
CA MET A 724 21.78 18.77 0.44
C MET A 724 23.03 17.94 0.76
N SER A 725 23.01 17.24 1.90
CA SER A 725 24.16 16.45 2.39
C SER A 725 23.97 14.94 2.23
N GLY A 726 23.67 14.47 1.00
CA GLY A 726 23.61 13.05 0.67
C GLY A 726 22.36 12.31 1.16
N GLN A 727 21.28 13.03 1.43
CA GLN A 727 19.97 12.42 1.70
C GLN A 727 19.48 11.62 0.49
N CYS A 728 18.74 10.56 0.72
CA CYS A 728 18.12 9.81 -0.36
C CYS A 728 17.06 10.66 -1.11
N VAL A 729 17.10 10.61 -2.44
CA VAL A 729 16.10 11.29 -3.29
C VAL A 729 14.89 10.38 -3.45
N THR A 730 13.86 10.65 -2.67
CA THR A 730 12.68 9.79 -2.55
C THR A 730 11.68 9.98 -3.70
N SER A 731 11.53 11.19 -4.20
CA SER A 731 10.60 11.51 -5.29
C SER A 731 11.09 12.66 -6.14
N VAL A 732 10.66 12.64 -7.40
CA VAL A 732 10.83 13.73 -8.35
C VAL A 732 9.47 13.99 -9.00
N ALA A 733 9.07 15.27 -9.09
CA ALA A 733 7.89 15.70 -9.83
C ALA A 733 8.27 16.77 -10.86
N VAL A 734 7.93 16.54 -12.11
CA VAL A 734 8.10 17.51 -13.21
C VAL A 734 6.75 18.17 -13.47
N ASP A 735 6.73 19.51 -13.57
CA ASP A 735 5.50 20.24 -13.94
C ASP A 735 5.04 19.80 -15.34
N PRO A 736 3.82 19.27 -15.49
CA PRO A 736 3.32 18.81 -16.79
C PRO A 736 3.25 19.92 -17.86
N ARG A 737 3.26 21.19 -17.43
CA ARG A 737 3.16 22.36 -18.31
C ARG A 737 4.52 22.99 -18.66
N ASP A 738 5.55 22.73 -17.82
CA ASP A 738 6.87 23.36 -17.98
C ASP A 738 7.96 22.43 -17.43
N PRO A 739 8.70 21.71 -18.28
CA PRO A 739 9.70 20.73 -17.85
C PRO A 739 10.93 21.36 -17.15
N ASN A 740 11.06 22.69 -17.15
CA ASN A 740 12.05 23.40 -16.34
C ASN A 740 11.70 23.46 -14.85
N LYS A 741 10.42 23.26 -14.51
CA LYS A 741 9.94 23.27 -13.14
C LYS A 741 9.93 21.86 -12.58
N VAL A 742 10.84 21.61 -11.66
CA VAL A 742 11.05 20.29 -11.06
C VAL A 742 11.12 20.41 -9.55
N ILE A 743 10.37 19.56 -8.87
CA ILE A 743 10.46 19.34 -7.41
C ILE A 743 11.23 18.05 -7.15
N VAL A 744 12.11 18.11 -6.17
CA VAL A 744 12.83 16.95 -5.64
C VAL A 744 12.56 16.87 -4.15
N THR A 745 12.20 15.70 -3.66
CA THR A 745 11.98 15.43 -2.24
C THR A 745 12.96 14.40 -1.70
N CYS A 746 13.21 14.47 -0.38
CA CYS A 746 14.23 13.69 0.27
C CYS A 746 13.71 12.98 1.52
N GLY A 747 14.36 11.86 1.85
CA GLY A 747 14.17 11.13 3.08
C GLY A 747 15.16 11.51 4.16
N ASN A 748 15.43 10.60 5.08
CA ASN A 748 16.42 10.61 6.15
C ASN A 748 16.20 11.69 7.21
N TYR A 749 15.74 11.29 8.39
CA TYR A 749 15.60 12.16 9.55
C TYR A 749 16.91 12.87 9.93
N GLY A 750 16.82 13.92 10.73
CA GLY A 750 17.97 14.69 11.22
C GLY A 750 18.52 15.71 10.24
N ASN A 751 17.75 16.09 9.22
CA ASN A 751 18.08 17.11 8.24
C ASN A 751 17.18 18.33 8.36
N ASP A 752 17.61 19.46 7.78
CA ASP A 752 16.86 20.72 7.84
C ASP A 752 15.92 20.93 6.66
N ASN A 753 16.21 20.31 5.52
CA ASN A 753 15.47 20.53 4.26
C ASN A 753 15.14 19.20 3.58
N TYR A 754 13.91 19.06 3.15
CA TYR A 754 13.38 17.86 2.51
C TYR A 754 12.74 18.14 1.14
N VAL A 755 12.58 19.41 0.76
CA VAL A 755 11.93 19.81 -0.50
C VAL A 755 12.80 20.84 -1.21
N PHE A 756 13.14 20.55 -2.47
CA PHE A 756 13.93 21.41 -3.34
C PHE A 756 13.18 21.66 -4.65
N TYR A 757 13.32 22.84 -5.20
CA TYR A 757 12.61 23.26 -6.41
C TYR A 757 13.53 24.01 -7.36
N SER A 758 13.40 23.72 -8.65
CA SER A 758 14.05 24.42 -9.75
C SER A 758 13.02 25.01 -10.71
N THR A 759 13.38 26.13 -11.33
CA THR A 759 12.66 26.73 -12.47
C THR A 759 13.49 26.70 -13.76
N ASN A 760 14.66 26.06 -13.72
CA ASN A 760 15.59 25.95 -14.85
C ASN A 760 16.24 24.55 -14.90
N ALA A 761 15.46 23.50 -14.58
CA ALA A 761 15.98 22.13 -14.46
C ALA A 761 16.60 21.60 -15.76
N LEU A 762 16.27 22.18 -16.92
CA LEU A 762 16.82 21.82 -18.23
C LEU A 762 18.06 22.63 -18.62
N ALA A 763 18.46 23.65 -17.85
CA ALA A 763 19.69 24.41 -18.13
C ALA A 763 20.93 23.52 -18.02
N ASP A 764 22.05 23.99 -18.59
CA ASP A 764 23.36 23.32 -18.45
C ASP A 764 23.81 23.27 -16.98
N GLU A 765 23.52 24.32 -16.21
CA GLU A 765 23.74 24.43 -14.78
C GLU A 765 22.41 24.69 -14.06
N PRO A 766 21.61 23.64 -13.76
CA PRO A 766 20.34 23.81 -13.11
C PRO A 766 20.52 24.21 -11.63
N VAL A 767 19.64 25.09 -11.16
CA VAL A 767 19.67 25.59 -9.79
C VAL A 767 18.46 25.08 -9.04
N PHE A 768 18.69 24.39 -7.92
CA PHE A 768 17.67 23.96 -6.98
C PHE A 768 17.76 24.78 -5.69
N VAL A 769 16.63 25.23 -5.17
CA VAL A 769 16.53 25.98 -3.93
C VAL A 769 15.58 25.28 -2.96
N THR A 770 15.87 25.39 -1.67
CA THR A 770 15.00 24.77 -0.63
C THR A 770 13.63 25.42 -0.59
N LYS A 771 12.62 24.61 -0.35
CA LYS A 771 11.21 24.98 -0.18
C LYS A 771 10.61 24.40 1.11
N GLN A 772 11.46 24.21 2.13
CA GLN A 772 11.06 23.68 3.43
C GLN A 772 10.00 24.54 4.13
N ALA A 773 10.22 25.87 4.18
CA ALA A 773 9.31 26.81 4.85
C ALA A 773 8.77 26.28 6.20
N ASN A 774 7.44 26.22 6.35
CA ASN A 774 6.77 25.73 7.57
C ASN A 774 6.47 24.21 7.55
N LEU A 775 6.96 23.44 6.56
CA LEU A 775 6.81 21.99 6.55
C LEU A 775 7.57 21.39 7.74
N PRO A 776 6.95 20.47 8.54
CA PRO A 776 7.69 19.75 9.58
C PRO A 776 8.93 19.04 9.03
N LYS A 777 10.01 18.98 9.81
CA LYS A 777 11.27 18.34 9.41
C LYS A 777 11.14 16.82 9.53
N MET A 778 10.71 16.19 8.46
CA MET A 778 10.48 14.76 8.37
C MET A 778 10.69 14.26 6.95
N PRO A 779 10.89 12.95 6.71
CA PRO A 779 10.94 12.37 5.38
C PRO A 779 9.71 12.72 4.54
N VAL A 780 9.96 13.06 3.27
CA VAL A 780 8.94 13.29 2.25
C VAL A 780 9.12 12.21 1.18
N TYR A 781 8.15 11.33 1.02
CA TYR A 781 8.26 10.12 0.19
C TYR A 781 7.80 10.30 -1.24
N SER A 782 6.83 11.20 -1.45
CA SER A 782 6.27 11.46 -2.76
C SER A 782 5.92 12.93 -2.96
N SER A 783 5.90 13.35 -4.22
CA SER A 783 5.58 14.71 -4.62
C SER A 783 4.83 14.71 -5.94
N LEU A 784 3.95 15.71 -6.10
CA LEU A 784 3.15 15.94 -7.28
C LEU A 784 3.03 17.44 -7.54
N ILE A 785 3.12 17.85 -8.81
CA ILE A 785 2.70 19.19 -9.28
C ILE A 785 1.39 18.98 -10.05
N GLU A 786 0.31 19.52 -9.52
CA GLU A 786 -1.01 19.37 -10.12
C GLU A 786 -1.07 20.07 -11.50
N ARG A 787 -1.66 19.38 -12.47
CA ARG A 787 -1.62 19.71 -13.88
C ARG A 787 -2.21 21.08 -14.22
N GLU A 788 -3.36 21.46 -13.62
CA GLU A 788 -4.12 22.65 -14.00
C GLU A 788 -3.75 23.87 -13.14
N THR A 789 -3.78 23.73 -11.83
CA THR A 789 -3.55 24.82 -10.88
C THR A 789 -2.04 25.04 -10.62
N GLY A 790 -1.25 23.98 -10.66
CA GLY A 790 0.14 23.98 -10.24
C GLY A 790 0.32 23.85 -8.73
N ASP A 791 -0.72 23.46 -8.02
CA ASP A 791 -0.63 23.09 -6.61
C ASP A 791 0.42 22.01 -6.42
N VAL A 792 1.19 22.14 -5.36
CA VAL A 792 2.15 21.11 -5.01
C VAL A 792 1.62 20.30 -3.83
N ILE A 793 1.56 18.99 -4.04
CA ILE A 793 1.08 18.02 -3.06
C ILE A 793 2.23 17.10 -2.68
N LEU A 794 2.47 16.95 -1.38
CA LEU A 794 3.53 16.12 -0.82
C LEU A 794 2.93 14.98 -0.01
N GLY A 795 3.42 13.75 -0.25
CA GLY A 795 3.21 12.60 0.62
C GLY A 795 4.39 12.47 1.58
N THR A 796 4.10 12.61 2.86
CA THR A 796 5.11 12.66 3.92
C THR A 796 5.03 11.46 4.86
N GLU A 797 5.94 11.36 5.82
CA GLU A 797 5.88 10.43 6.95
C GLU A 797 4.56 10.54 7.75
N ARG A 798 3.95 11.74 7.76
CA ARG A 798 2.73 12.05 8.53
C ARG A 798 1.66 12.72 7.66
N GLY A 799 1.16 11.94 6.68
CA GLY A 799 0.06 12.36 5.82
C GLY A 799 0.46 13.31 4.69
N ILE A 800 -0.53 14.02 4.19
CA ILE A 800 -0.43 14.91 3.03
C ILE A 800 -0.27 16.36 3.45
N TYR A 801 0.61 17.08 2.73
CA TYR A 801 0.74 18.52 2.78
C TYR A 801 0.59 19.12 1.38
N ARG A 802 -0.06 20.30 1.30
CA ARG A 802 -0.28 21.02 0.04
C ARG A 802 0.14 22.47 0.16
N THR A 803 0.57 23.07 -0.96
CA THR A 803 0.69 24.52 -1.16
C THR A 803 0.21 24.89 -2.55
N ASP A 804 -0.49 26.02 -2.66
CA ASP A 804 -0.93 26.62 -3.92
C ASP A 804 0.17 27.48 -4.57
N ASN A 805 1.26 27.78 -3.86
CA ASN A 805 2.34 28.60 -4.35
C ASN A 805 3.72 28.10 -3.91
N ILE A 806 4.37 27.31 -4.74
CA ILE A 806 5.71 26.78 -4.46
C ILE A 806 6.82 27.86 -4.42
N ASN A 807 6.61 29.03 -5.00
CA ASN A 807 7.60 30.09 -4.95
C ASN A 807 7.76 30.66 -3.53
N THR A 808 6.64 30.80 -2.81
CA THR A 808 6.55 31.22 -1.40
C THR A 808 5.64 30.23 -0.64
N PRO A 809 6.11 28.99 -0.38
CA PRO A 809 5.21 27.96 0.09
C PRO A 809 4.73 28.24 1.52
N ASN A 810 3.44 28.02 1.71
CA ASN A 810 2.79 27.86 3.00
C ASN A 810 2.15 26.48 3.02
N TRP A 811 2.83 25.51 3.61
CA TRP A 811 2.37 24.13 3.64
C TRP A 811 1.23 23.96 4.62
N VAL A 812 0.10 23.44 4.14
CA VAL A 812 -1.07 23.12 4.95
C VAL A 812 -1.32 21.61 4.91
N ALA A 813 -1.79 21.04 6.01
CA ALA A 813 -2.15 19.63 6.07
C ALA A 813 -3.46 19.40 5.33
N ASP A 814 -3.50 18.40 4.45
CA ASP A 814 -4.62 18.17 3.53
C ASP A 814 -5.01 16.70 3.36
N GLY A 815 -4.69 15.84 4.31
CA GLY A 815 -4.95 14.39 4.28
C GLY A 815 -5.93 13.91 5.35
N GLN A 816 -6.92 14.69 5.77
CA GLN A 816 -7.76 14.39 6.94
C GLN A 816 -8.45 13.02 6.87
N MET A 817 -8.86 12.57 5.67
CA MET A 817 -9.52 11.26 5.48
C MET A 817 -8.56 10.07 5.54
N MET A 818 -7.27 10.28 5.24
CA MET A 818 -6.24 9.23 5.31
C MET A 818 -5.67 9.06 6.70
N GLY A 819 -5.66 10.13 7.51
CA GLY A 819 -4.93 10.20 8.75
C GLY A 819 -3.44 10.54 8.58
N GLU A 820 -2.69 10.45 9.68
CA GLU A 820 -1.25 10.76 9.73
C GLU A 820 -0.39 9.52 9.44
N VAL A 821 -0.72 8.76 8.40
CA VAL A 821 0.07 7.61 7.95
C VAL A 821 1.07 8.02 6.86
N PRO A 822 2.19 7.30 6.70
CA PRO A 822 3.13 7.57 5.62
C PRO A 822 2.46 7.43 4.24
N VAL A 823 2.62 8.44 3.38
CA VAL A 823 2.11 8.44 2.01
C VAL A 823 3.26 8.19 1.04
N MET A 824 3.35 6.96 0.57
CA MET A 824 4.51 6.44 -0.15
C MET A 824 4.57 6.86 -1.62
N GLU A 825 3.40 7.04 -2.25
CA GLU A 825 3.33 7.47 -3.64
C GLU A 825 2.10 8.32 -3.91
N LEU A 826 2.29 9.34 -4.73
CA LEU A 826 1.26 10.20 -5.32
C LEU A 826 1.43 10.19 -6.83
N LYS A 827 0.35 9.97 -7.56
CA LYS A 827 0.32 10.04 -9.02
C LYS A 827 -0.98 10.67 -9.50
N GLN A 828 -0.91 11.53 -10.53
CA GLN A 828 -2.08 12.10 -11.20
C GLN A 828 -2.27 11.49 -12.58
N GLN A 829 -3.52 11.23 -12.98
CA GLN A 829 -3.84 10.87 -14.35
C GLN A 829 -3.74 12.12 -15.23
N LEU A 830 -2.74 12.11 -16.10
CA LEU A 830 -2.47 13.23 -17.01
C LEU A 830 -3.04 13.04 -18.42
N LEU A 831 -3.35 11.79 -18.79
CA LEU A 831 -3.85 11.46 -20.12
C LEU A 831 -5.33 11.83 -20.24
N PHE A 832 -5.69 12.17 -21.47
CA PHE A 832 -7.05 12.37 -21.92
C PHE A 832 -7.25 11.68 -23.26
N HIS A 833 -8.31 10.92 -23.39
CA HIS A 833 -8.79 10.41 -24.68
C HIS A 833 -10.27 10.00 -24.55
N GLU A 834 -11.06 10.23 -25.60
CA GLU A 834 -12.45 9.75 -25.68
C GLU A 834 -12.49 8.25 -26.04
N ASP A 835 -13.65 7.61 -25.79
CA ASP A 835 -13.86 6.23 -26.24
C ASP A 835 -13.85 6.16 -27.77
N GLU A 836 -13.13 5.16 -28.29
CA GLU A 836 -13.09 4.90 -29.73
C GLU A 836 -13.74 3.53 -30.02
N GLN A 837 -14.26 3.38 -31.24
CA GLN A 837 -14.84 2.13 -31.72
C GLN A 837 -14.36 1.83 -33.12
N THR A 838 -14.05 0.58 -33.40
CA THR A 838 -13.85 0.10 -34.76
C THR A 838 -15.00 -0.82 -35.18
N MET A 839 -15.41 -0.74 -36.43
CA MET A 839 -16.44 -1.56 -36.99
C MET A 839 -15.87 -2.40 -38.13
N ASN A 840 -15.86 -3.72 -37.96
CA ASN A 840 -15.49 -4.66 -39.00
C ASN A 840 -16.74 -5.36 -39.51
N VAL A 841 -17.03 -5.24 -40.81
CA VAL A 841 -18.13 -5.93 -41.49
C VAL A 841 -17.57 -7.15 -42.22
N THR A 842 -17.98 -8.32 -41.84
CA THR A 842 -17.62 -9.60 -42.48
C THR A 842 -18.86 -10.34 -43.00
N ASP A 843 -18.66 -11.39 -43.75
CA ASP A 843 -19.77 -12.27 -44.18
C ASP A 843 -20.53 -12.93 -43.03
N GLU A 844 -19.91 -12.97 -41.84
CA GLU A 844 -20.49 -13.52 -40.59
C GLU A 844 -21.27 -12.47 -39.80
N GLY A 845 -21.14 -11.18 -40.12
CA GLY A 845 -21.82 -10.08 -39.46
C GLY A 845 -20.94 -8.85 -39.20
N THR A 846 -21.50 -7.91 -38.45
CA THR A 846 -20.78 -6.67 -38.02
C THR A 846 -20.21 -6.88 -36.65
N PHE A 847 -18.89 -6.74 -36.53
CA PHE A 847 -18.17 -6.83 -35.25
C PHE A 847 -17.74 -5.41 -34.84
N ILE A 848 -18.15 -4.99 -33.64
CA ILE A 848 -17.75 -3.74 -33.03
C ILE A 848 -16.71 -4.04 -31.94
N THR A 849 -15.58 -3.38 -32.02
CA THR A 849 -14.56 -3.43 -30.98
C THR A 849 -14.48 -2.08 -30.29
N ASP A 850 -14.67 -2.07 -28.98
CA ASP A 850 -14.60 -0.89 -28.15
C ASP A 850 -13.16 -0.68 -27.66
N TYR A 851 -12.68 0.53 -27.75
CA TYR A 851 -11.39 0.98 -27.20
C TYR A 851 -11.71 2.05 -26.14
N PRO A 852 -11.65 1.68 -24.86
CA PRO A 852 -12.02 2.60 -23.79
C PRO A 852 -11.04 3.76 -23.72
N GLY A 853 -11.56 4.95 -23.58
CA GLY A 853 -10.81 6.17 -23.35
C GLY A 853 -10.37 6.34 -21.90
N VAL A 854 -10.02 7.55 -21.54
CA VAL A 854 -9.56 7.94 -20.19
C VAL A 854 -10.63 8.80 -19.53
N HIS A 855 -11.30 8.24 -18.51
CA HIS A 855 -12.43 8.89 -17.84
C HIS A 855 -12.07 9.48 -16.45
N ASN A 856 -10.82 9.33 -16.05
CA ASN A 856 -10.31 9.78 -14.75
C ASN A 856 -9.21 10.83 -14.87
N THR A 857 -9.19 11.58 -15.96
CA THR A 857 -8.23 12.68 -16.16
C THR A 857 -8.29 13.64 -14.97
N GLY A 858 -7.12 14.00 -14.41
CA GLY A 858 -6.99 14.87 -13.26
C GLY A 858 -7.11 14.17 -11.90
N VAL A 859 -7.64 12.94 -11.83
CA VAL A 859 -7.72 12.18 -10.57
C VAL A 859 -6.32 11.90 -10.02
N ILE A 860 -6.14 12.13 -8.73
CA ILE A 860 -4.90 11.83 -8.01
C ILE A 860 -5.09 10.56 -7.20
N TYR A 861 -4.11 9.67 -7.27
CA TYR A 861 -4.05 8.42 -6.51
C TYR A 861 -2.92 8.46 -5.49
N ALA A 862 -3.17 7.88 -4.30
CA ALA A 862 -2.20 7.80 -3.21
C ALA A 862 -2.08 6.37 -2.69
N ALA A 863 -0.84 5.88 -2.56
CA ALA A 863 -0.54 4.65 -1.85
C ALA A 863 -0.05 4.97 -0.44
N THR A 864 -0.63 4.34 0.58
CA THR A 864 -0.35 4.61 1.99
C THR A 864 0.21 3.41 2.72
N TYR A 865 1.08 3.66 3.68
CA TYR A 865 1.65 2.63 4.54
C TYR A 865 0.74 2.37 5.75
N GLY A 866 -0.33 1.58 5.54
CA GLY A 866 -1.25 1.17 6.59
C GLY A 866 -2.72 1.52 6.40
N ARG A 867 -3.11 2.21 5.30
CA ARG A 867 -4.49 2.57 4.99
C ARG A 867 -4.90 2.24 3.54
N GLY A 868 -4.13 1.35 2.86
CA GLY A 868 -4.39 0.97 1.48
C GLY A 868 -4.18 2.11 0.48
N VAL A 869 -5.07 2.19 -0.51
CA VAL A 869 -5.03 3.16 -1.60
C VAL A 869 -6.18 4.15 -1.49
N PHE A 870 -5.91 5.41 -1.84
CA PHE A 870 -6.90 6.49 -1.92
C PHE A 870 -6.89 7.14 -3.30
N ARG A 871 -8.03 7.75 -3.66
CA ARG A 871 -8.13 8.65 -4.80
C ARG A 871 -8.71 10.00 -4.37
N CYS A 872 -8.33 11.06 -5.09
CA CYS A 872 -8.85 12.41 -4.94
C CYS A 872 -9.40 12.89 -6.28
N GLU A 873 -10.66 13.28 -6.31
CA GLU A 873 -11.37 13.71 -7.52
C GLU A 873 -11.51 15.24 -7.61
N ASN A 874 -10.94 16.02 -6.67
CA ASN A 874 -11.05 17.48 -6.67
C ASN A 874 -10.53 18.13 -7.96
N TYR A 875 -9.59 17.49 -8.65
CA TYR A 875 -9.01 17.93 -9.90
C TYR A 875 -9.50 17.11 -11.11
N LYS A 876 -10.47 16.21 -10.91
CA LYS A 876 -11.06 15.42 -11.99
C LYS A 876 -11.73 16.34 -13.00
N GLN A 877 -11.42 16.15 -14.26
CA GLN A 877 -12.09 16.83 -15.33
C GLN A 877 -13.37 16.07 -15.70
N ASP A 878 -14.52 16.67 -15.43
CA ASP A 878 -15.80 16.12 -15.88
C ASP A 878 -15.93 16.32 -17.39
N PHE A 879 -15.72 15.27 -18.16
CA PHE A 879 -16.03 15.27 -19.58
C PHE A 879 -17.54 15.15 -19.79
N ILE A 880 -18.23 16.26 -19.71
CA ILE A 880 -19.47 16.43 -20.47
C ILE A 880 -18.96 16.71 -21.88
N GLY A 881 -19.03 15.74 -22.80
CA GLY A 881 -18.51 15.76 -24.18
C GLY A 881 -18.61 17.04 -25.02
N VAL A 882 -18.12 18.14 -24.50
CA VAL A 882 -17.87 19.42 -25.18
C VAL A 882 -16.66 20.03 -24.50
N PRO A 883 -15.55 20.35 -25.22
CA PRO A 883 -14.45 21.10 -24.61
C PRO A 883 -15.01 22.40 -24.04
N GLU A 884 -14.86 22.64 -22.75
CA GLU A 884 -15.00 23.97 -22.18
C GLU A 884 -13.87 24.82 -22.74
N ASN A 885 -14.12 25.40 -23.88
CA ASN A 885 -13.32 26.54 -24.34
C ASN A 885 -13.44 27.63 -23.28
N GLN A 886 -12.32 28.19 -22.89
CA GLN A 886 -12.10 29.37 -22.05
C GLN A 886 -13.35 30.22 -21.88
N VAL A 887 -13.62 30.70 -20.67
CA VAL A 887 -14.69 31.63 -20.31
C VAL A 887 -14.70 32.83 -21.31
N VAL A 888 -15.27 32.59 -22.46
CA VAL A 888 -15.86 33.66 -23.28
C VAL A 888 -17.24 33.84 -22.65
N GLU A 889 -17.52 35.04 -22.15
CA GLU A 889 -18.83 35.38 -21.58
C GLU A 889 -19.93 34.75 -22.43
N GLN A 890 -20.64 33.78 -21.85
CA GLN A 890 -21.67 32.99 -22.56
C GLN A 890 -22.74 33.92 -23.10
N ALA A 891 -23.14 33.74 -24.35
CA ALA A 891 -24.31 34.38 -24.89
C ALA A 891 -25.53 34.03 -24.00
N ASN A 892 -26.30 35.01 -23.60
CA ASN A 892 -27.54 34.78 -22.87
C ASN A 892 -28.56 34.11 -23.80
N VAL A 893 -28.57 32.77 -23.80
CA VAL A 893 -29.49 31.97 -24.63
C VAL A 893 -30.63 31.42 -23.78
N SER A 894 -31.84 31.70 -24.14
CA SER A 894 -33.03 31.19 -23.45
C SER A 894 -34.06 30.65 -24.42
N MET A 895 -34.88 29.70 -23.96
CA MET A 895 -35.95 29.11 -24.75
C MET A 895 -37.29 29.21 -24.00
N TYR A 896 -38.32 29.63 -24.69
CA TYR A 896 -39.70 29.74 -24.13
C TYR A 896 -40.74 29.38 -25.19
N PRO A 897 -41.84 28.64 -24.85
CA PRO A 897 -42.04 27.96 -23.55
C PRO A 897 -41.12 26.74 -23.37
N ASN A 898 -40.80 26.42 -22.11
CA ASN A 898 -40.14 25.18 -21.74
C ASN A 898 -40.86 24.64 -20.49
N PRO A 899 -41.64 23.55 -20.60
CA PRO A 899 -41.73 22.60 -21.69
C PRO A 899 -42.36 23.14 -22.99
N VAL A 900 -41.90 22.57 -24.13
CA VAL A 900 -42.28 22.91 -25.49
C VAL A 900 -43.50 22.08 -25.93
N CYS A 901 -44.54 22.74 -26.47
CA CYS A 901 -45.65 22.10 -27.12
C CYS A 901 -45.75 22.60 -28.59
N GLY A 902 -45.10 21.83 -29.50
CA GLY A 902 -45.08 22.13 -30.91
C GLY A 902 -44.07 23.22 -31.35
N GLN A 903 -44.12 24.40 -30.77
CA GLN A 903 -43.22 25.51 -31.12
C GLN A 903 -42.60 26.18 -29.87
N ALA A 904 -41.34 26.63 -29.98
CA ALA A 904 -40.67 27.46 -28.99
C ALA A 904 -39.93 28.62 -29.64
N THR A 905 -39.72 29.70 -28.89
CA THR A 905 -38.88 30.82 -29.28
C THR A 905 -37.52 30.71 -28.60
N LEU A 906 -36.45 30.68 -29.36
CA LEU A 906 -35.06 30.78 -28.91
C LEU A 906 -34.69 32.26 -28.90
N SER A 907 -34.37 32.80 -27.74
CA SER A 907 -33.94 34.20 -27.58
C SER A 907 -32.47 34.24 -27.19
N PHE A 908 -31.68 35.07 -27.83
CA PHE A 908 -30.25 35.22 -27.56
C PHE A 908 -29.77 36.64 -27.87
N GLU A 909 -28.63 37.01 -27.28
CA GLU A 909 -28.01 38.31 -27.49
C GLU A 909 -26.58 38.12 -28.03
N LEU A 910 -26.28 38.73 -29.18
CA LEU A 910 -24.96 38.70 -29.77
C LEU A 910 -24.19 39.98 -29.42
N LYS A 911 -22.99 39.83 -28.87
CA LYS A 911 -22.10 40.95 -28.54
C LYS A 911 -21.38 41.53 -29.76
N GLN A 912 -21.33 40.77 -30.85
CA GLN A 912 -20.75 41.11 -32.15
C GLN A 912 -21.41 40.29 -33.26
N SER A 913 -21.33 40.77 -34.50
CA SER A 913 -21.90 40.07 -35.66
C SER A 913 -21.21 38.73 -35.84
N ALA A 914 -21.93 37.60 -35.75
CA ALA A 914 -21.41 36.24 -35.84
C ALA A 914 -22.25 35.33 -36.75
N ASN A 915 -21.66 34.22 -37.22
CA ASN A 915 -22.45 33.13 -37.78
C ASN A 915 -23.09 32.34 -36.68
N VAL A 916 -24.40 32.09 -36.78
CA VAL A 916 -25.23 31.51 -35.73
C VAL A 916 -25.97 30.29 -36.26
N GLY A 917 -26.10 29.30 -35.37
CA GLY A 917 -26.84 28.09 -35.65
C GLY A 917 -27.27 27.39 -34.37
N TYR A 918 -28.08 26.35 -34.47
CA TYR A 918 -28.36 25.45 -33.36
C TYR A 918 -28.54 24.02 -33.82
N GLN A 919 -28.21 23.11 -32.90
CA GLN A 919 -28.38 21.68 -33.03
C GLN A 919 -29.16 21.17 -31.83
N VAL A 920 -30.02 20.18 -32.03
CA VAL A 920 -30.78 19.55 -30.95
C VAL A 920 -30.41 18.10 -30.88
N PHE A 921 -30.10 17.64 -29.67
CA PHE A 921 -29.71 16.26 -29.36
C PHE A 921 -30.75 15.62 -28.42
N ASP A 922 -31.00 14.34 -28.59
CA ASP A 922 -31.75 13.56 -27.62
C ASP A 922 -30.83 13.16 -26.44
N MET A 923 -31.40 12.53 -25.41
CA MET A 923 -30.63 12.13 -24.21
C MET A 923 -29.63 10.99 -24.44
N MET A 924 -29.61 10.41 -25.67
CA MET A 924 -28.60 9.44 -26.11
C MET A 924 -27.47 10.10 -26.91
N GLY A 925 -27.46 11.45 -27.00
CA GLY A 925 -26.48 12.21 -27.79
C GLY A 925 -26.72 12.21 -29.31
N ARG A 926 -27.79 11.60 -29.78
CA ARG A 926 -28.12 11.55 -31.19
C ARG A 926 -28.70 12.90 -31.63
N MET A 927 -28.10 13.50 -32.66
CA MET A 927 -28.60 14.75 -33.26
C MET A 927 -29.92 14.51 -33.95
N VAL A 928 -30.99 15.20 -33.50
CA VAL A 928 -32.36 15.10 -34.03
C VAL A 928 -32.80 16.34 -34.84
N MET A 929 -32.07 17.46 -34.72
CA MET A 929 -32.30 18.65 -35.50
C MET A 929 -31.02 19.48 -35.66
N ASN A 930 -30.83 20.05 -36.86
CA ASN A 930 -29.69 20.94 -37.13
C ASN A 930 -30.21 22.12 -37.98
N ARG A 931 -29.91 23.36 -37.55
CA ARG A 931 -30.32 24.57 -38.27
C ARG A 931 -29.24 25.63 -38.25
N ASN A 932 -28.80 26.01 -39.45
CA ASN A 932 -27.93 27.14 -39.62
C ASN A 932 -28.79 28.42 -39.88
N LEU A 933 -28.57 29.45 -39.05
CA LEU A 933 -29.31 30.73 -39.11
C LEU A 933 -28.53 31.78 -39.95
N GLY A 934 -27.28 31.45 -40.33
CA GLY A 934 -26.42 32.37 -41.09
C GLY A 934 -25.77 33.44 -40.19
N ARG A 935 -25.24 34.49 -40.87
CA ARG A 935 -24.62 35.61 -40.17
C ARG A 935 -25.68 36.58 -39.66
N MET A 936 -25.67 36.83 -38.36
CA MET A 936 -26.55 37.77 -37.69
C MET A 936 -25.74 38.94 -37.10
N ASN A 937 -26.37 40.12 -36.99
CA ASN A 937 -25.71 41.30 -36.46
C ASN A 937 -25.71 41.32 -34.94
N GLU A 938 -24.89 42.17 -34.34
CA GLU A 938 -24.88 42.44 -32.90
C GLU A 938 -26.29 42.87 -32.43
N GLY A 939 -26.66 42.43 -31.22
CA GLY A 939 -27.92 42.74 -30.51
C GLY A 939 -28.78 41.53 -30.18
N SER A 940 -29.98 41.77 -29.66
CA SER A 940 -30.94 40.74 -29.22
C SER A 940 -31.71 40.17 -30.42
N HIS A 941 -31.83 38.88 -30.48
CA HIS A 941 -32.48 38.11 -31.53
C HIS A 941 -33.49 37.11 -30.97
N GLN A 942 -34.54 36.84 -31.76
CA GLN A 942 -35.52 35.80 -31.47
C GLN A 942 -35.74 34.92 -32.70
N VAL A 943 -35.70 33.62 -32.52
CA VAL A 943 -35.88 32.65 -33.60
C VAL A 943 -36.87 31.57 -33.19
N ASN A 944 -37.86 31.30 -34.04
CA ASN A 944 -38.80 30.24 -33.78
C ASN A 944 -38.24 28.89 -34.16
N MET A 945 -38.31 27.97 -33.22
CA MET A 945 -37.95 26.55 -33.34
C MET A 945 -39.24 25.72 -33.42
N ASN A 946 -39.39 24.95 -34.50
CA ASN A 946 -40.50 23.98 -34.62
C ASN A 946 -40.04 22.63 -34.05
N ALA A 947 -40.70 22.18 -32.98
CA ALA A 947 -40.47 20.94 -32.28
C ALA A 947 -41.55 19.86 -32.56
N GLU A 948 -42.51 20.09 -33.50
CA GLU A 948 -43.62 19.18 -33.79
C GLU A 948 -43.16 17.74 -34.18
N ASN A 949 -41.96 17.62 -34.71
CA ASN A 949 -41.39 16.33 -35.14
C ASN A 949 -40.54 15.67 -34.04
N LEU A 950 -40.41 16.27 -32.87
CA LEU A 950 -39.67 15.68 -31.74
C LEU A 950 -40.68 14.88 -30.88
N SER A 951 -40.27 13.68 -30.48
CA SER A 951 -41.04 12.87 -29.54
C SER A 951 -41.06 13.48 -28.15
N THR A 952 -42.11 13.20 -27.34
CA THR A 952 -42.14 13.60 -25.92
C THR A 952 -40.88 13.11 -25.22
N GLY A 953 -40.16 14.03 -24.59
CA GLY A 953 -38.89 13.70 -23.91
C GLY A 953 -38.01 14.91 -23.58
N SER A 954 -36.85 14.66 -22.98
CA SER A 954 -35.84 15.68 -22.69
C SER A 954 -34.86 15.80 -23.83
N TYR A 955 -34.43 17.01 -24.13
CA TYR A 955 -33.51 17.35 -25.22
C TYR A 955 -32.48 18.38 -24.77
N ILE A 956 -31.34 18.44 -25.46
CA ILE A 956 -30.32 19.48 -25.31
C ILE A 956 -30.22 20.24 -26.64
N LEU A 957 -30.46 21.57 -26.60
CA LEU A 957 -30.17 22.45 -27.72
C LEU A 957 -28.76 23.03 -27.55
N ARG A 958 -27.89 22.80 -28.51
CA ARG A 958 -26.58 23.45 -28.60
C ARG A 958 -26.67 24.61 -29.58
N PHE A 959 -26.55 25.82 -29.06
CA PHE A 959 -26.48 27.04 -29.82
C PHE A 959 -25.05 27.40 -30.11
N THR A 960 -24.75 27.75 -31.37
CA THR A 960 -23.41 28.09 -31.85
C THR A 960 -23.35 29.56 -32.30
N GLU A 961 -22.40 30.30 -31.74
CA GLU A 961 -22.07 31.69 -32.11
C GLU A 961 -20.58 31.71 -32.55
N GLY A 962 -20.32 31.77 -33.85
CA GLY A 962 -18.95 31.65 -34.39
C GLY A 962 -18.28 30.34 -33.95
N VAL A 963 -17.29 30.43 -33.06
CA VAL A 963 -16.60 29.27 -32.47
C VAL A 963 -17.12 28.92 -31.06
N SER A 964 -18.01 29.72 -30.47
CA SER A 964 -18.55 29.52 -29.13
C SER A 964 -19.86 28.73 -29.16
N ASN A 965 -20.09 27.89 -28.14
CA ASN A 965 -21.29 27.09 -28.00
C ASN A 965 -21.95 27.32 -26.63
N THR A 966 -23.29 27.40 -26.62
CA THR A 966 -24.10 27.47 -25.39
C THR A 966 -25.18 26.39 -25.42
N CYS A 967 -25.36 25.65 -24.33
CA CYS A 967 -26.32 24.56 -24.26
C CYS A 967 -27.55 24.96 -23.42
N VAL A 968 -28.74 24.62 -23.91
CA VAL A 968 -30.03 24.84 -23.23
C VAL A 968 -30.79 23.52 -23.15
N LYS A 969 -31.13 23.06 -21.94
CA LYS A 969 -31.96 21.88 -21.76
C LYS A 969 -33.43 22.25 -21.86
N PHE A 970 -34.21 21.46 -22.61
CA PHE A 970 -35.65 21.65 -22.73
C PHE A 970 -36.42 20.32 -22.76
N VAL A 971 -37.72 20.39 -22.54
CA VAL A 971 -38.63 19.22 -22.53
C VAL A 971 -39.71 19.44 -23.58
N VAL A 972 -39.98 18.39 -24.38
CA VAL A 972 -41.09 18.35 -25.33
C VAL A 972 -42.22 17.52 -24.73
N TYR A 973 -43.46 18.07 -24.82
CA TYR A 973 -44.66 17.38 -24.38
C TYR A 973 -45.34 16.64 -25.52
#